data_ed083d2c823baf3423ca064e7694fbd0
#
_entry.id   ed083d2c823baf3423ca064e7694fbd0
#
_cell.length_a   1.000
_cell.length_b   1.000
_cell.length_c   1.000
_cell.angle_alpha   90.00
_cell.angle_beta   90.00
_cell.angle_gamma   90.00
#
_symmetry.space_group_name_H-M   'P 1'
#
loop_
_entity.id
_entity.type
_entity.pdbx_description
1 polymer ?
#
loop_
_entity_poly.entity_id
_entity_poly.type
_entity_poly.pdbx_seq_one_letter_code
_entity_poly.pdbx_strand_id
1 'polypeptide(L)'
;MKQYTLVILCLLSILVGLESATAGNSKSEKPNIVVIFIDDMGFADPSCFGNPLIKTPHIDNLAAEGIKLTNFYVNSPICSASRVALTTGQYQGRWKIHSFLNSRAGNANRGMANYLDSSAPTTAKKLKAAGYATAHFGKWHMGGGRDVDDAPLPQAYGFDESLVSFEGLGDRIISNPKGVKRARALGHGKVIPCERWERMQIQTDRTIDFIRRHRDSPFYVRLFPNDVHDAHVPHPGSADKFKSVSDDPYVRDFFAVLEEMDRQIGRVIVTIDELNLGKNTLILFTSDNGPTDWPRKYKSGPPAGFTGPYRGRKWSLFEGGIRMPFIARWTGTIPPGIEDTSSVMSAIDVSPTICRFAGVSVEDDLDGLDRSDVVLGKASRRAKPVFWQYGHPHAILKGGKPEHQSPTFAMRDGRWKFLINPDASEAQLFDLEADEGETANLLSEQPERAAAMANQISAWADDVGFAFDEKAPLTAPVPTIAILATNQLLRFVNHGVSGDTASLQLDGKSWLDLPVFRAPKVAGGRSLQIKGTIRPSAPSGVIFAHGGSRAGYSVYLDEGQLCFVACVSKKRTVVRSSIAISGPASFDAKWNATGEMFLKVNGKLAGKAKPGIIHHEPGDSIQIGADLIQPVGNYTTPNNFSGIIENLTFKYPNGT
;
A
#
# COMPACT_ATOMS: atom_id res chain seq x y z
N MET A 1 -57.48 70.03 19.89
CA MET A 1 -56.54 70.09 18.80
C MET A 1 -55.09 69.78 19.19
N LYS A 2 -54.74 69.42 20.44
CA LYS A 2 -53.35 69.08 20.84
C LYS A 2 -53.06 67.59 20.98
N GLN A 3 -54.05 66.71 20.83
CA GLN A 3 -53.88 65.26 20.97
C GLN A 3 -53.65 64.52 19.63
N TYR A 4 -53.99 65.11 18.47
CA TYR A 4 -53.81 64.47 17.16
C TYR A 4 -52.43 64.73 16.53
N THR A 5 -51.69 65.74 16.99
CA THR A 5 -50.39 66.06 16.45
C THR A 5 -49.27 65.13 17.03
N LEU A 6 -49.47 64.54 18.18
CA LEU A 6 -48.49 63.61 18.79
C LEU A 6 -48.57 62.17 18.20
N VAL A 7 -49.75 61.74 17.71
CA VAL A 7 -49.93 60.43 17.09
C VAL A 7 -49.35 60.38 15.68
N ILE A 8 -49.36 61.49 14.95
CA ILE A 8 -48.79 61.59 13.58
C ILE A 8 -47.26 61.61 13.63
N LEU A 9 -46.65 62.22 14.67
CA LEU A 9 -45.17 62.20 14.81
C LEU A 9 -44.62 60.80 15.26
N CYS A 10 -45.39 60.03 16.01
CA CYS A 10 -44.99 58.66 16.37
C CYS A 10 -45.18 57.65 15.22
N LEU A 11 -46.09 57.91 14.30
CA LEU A 11 -46.28 57.05 13.11
C LEU A 11 -45.23 57.37 12.00
N LEU A 12 -44.71 58.60 11.91
CA LEU A 12 -43.63 58.93 10.98
C LEU A 12 -42.25 58.43 11.50
N SER A 13 -42.04 58.31 12.79
CA SER A 13 -40.81 57.73 13.34
C SER A 13 -40.75 56.22 13.26
N ILE A 14 -41.85 55.52 13.04
CA ILE A 14 -41.91 54.08 12.82
C ILE A 14 -41.71 53.76 11.31
N LEU A 15 -42.01 54.70 10.40
CA LEU A 15 -41.80 54.48 8.94
C LEU A 15 -40.37 54.76 8.45
N VAL A 16 -39.51 55.41 9.23
CA VAL A 16 -38.09 55.65 8.89
C VAL A 16 -37.16 54.56 9.42
N GLY A 17 -37.68 53.64 10.27
CA GLY A 17 -36.95 52.49 10.78
C GLY A 17 -37.04 51.19 9.96
N LEU A 18 -37.73 51.18 8.82
CA LEU A 18 -37.80 50.07 7.86
C LEU A 18 -36.95 50.33 6.62
N GLU A 19 -35.73 50.86 6.82
CA GLU A 19 -34.72 50.70 5.79
C GLU A 19 -34.16 49.27 5.89
N SER A 20 -34.67 48.45 4.99
CA SER A 20 -33.96 47.44 4.25
C SER A 20 -32.96 46.60 5.06
N ALA A 21 -33.48 45.76 5.94
CA ALA A 21 -32.90 44.43 5.99
C ALA A 21 -33.26 43.72 4.66
N THR A 22 -32.68 44.14 3.55
CA THR A 22 -32.47 43.25 2.45
C THR A 22 -31.62 42.16 3.06
N ALA A 23 -32.23 41.06 3.45
CA ALA A 23 -31.55 39.78 3.52
C ALA A 23 -30.93 39.62 2.13
N GLY A 24 -29.72 40.08 2.01
CA GLY A 24 -28.86 39.69 0.93
C GLY A 24 -28.85 38.19 1.02
N ASN A 25 -29.53 37.55 0.09
CA ASN A 25 -29.23 36.19 -0.31
C ASN A 25 -27.75 36.25 -0.73
N SER A 26 -26.82 36.18 0.23
CA SER A 26 -25.45 35.87 -0.09
C SER A 26 -25.55 34.45 -0.66
N LYS A 27 -25.60 34.36 -2.00
CA LYS A 27 -25.19 33.12 -2.65
C LYS A 27 -23.90 32.75 -1.92
N SER A 28 -23.95 31.69 -1.14
CA SER A 28 -22.74 31.13 -0.52
C SER A 28 -21.74 31.01 -1.65
N GLU A 29 -20.72 31.86 -1.65
CA GLU A 29 -19.68 31.78 -2.67
C GLU A 29 -19.09 30.38 -2.57
N LYS A 30 -19.08 29.66 -3.69
CA LYS A 30 -18.52 28.30 -3.75
C LYS A 30 -17.05 28.37 -3.35
N PRO A 31 -16.61 27.60 -2.35
CA PRO A 31 -15.21 27.69 -1.93
C PRO A 31 -14.26 27.16 -2.99
N ASN A 32 -13.10 27.75 -3.08
CA ASN A 32 -11.96 27.16 -3.77
C ASN A 32 -11.49 25.94 -3.00
N ILE A 33 -10.95 24.94 -3.71
CA ILE A 33 -10.51 23.69 -3.10
C ILE A 33 -9.11 23.34 -3.61
N VAL A 34 -8.19 23.17 -2.68
CA VAL A 34 -6.80 22.76 -2.93
C VAL A 34 -6.57 21.44 -2.22
N VAL A 35 -6.20 20.38 -2.96
CA VAL A 35 -5.85 19.08 -2.39
C VAL A 35 -4.36 18.82 -2.62
N ILE A 36 -3.62 18.66 -1.54
CA ILE A 36 -2.19 18.32 -1.52
C ILE A 36 -2.05 16.87 -1.08
N PHE A 37 -1.56 16.00 -1.97
CA PHE A 37 -1.52 14.55 -1.76
C PHE A 37 -0.11 14.03 -2.03
N ILE A 38 0.62 13.81 -0.94
CA ILE A 38 2.05 13.48 -0.94
C ILE A 38 2.27 12.00 -1.30
N ASP A 39 3.41 11.68 -1.87
CA ASP A 39 3.79 10.33 -2.30
C ASP A 39 4.76 9.69 -1.28
N ASP A 40 4.37 8.57 -0.67
CA ASP A 40 5.16 7.81 0.31
C ASP A 40 5.55 8.57 1.60
N MET A 41 4.80 9.57 2.03
CA MET A 41 5.06 10.29 3.26
C MET A 41 4.45 9.55 4.46
N GLY A 42 5.26 9.23 5.46
CA GLY A 42 4.81 8.59 6.69
C GLY A 42 4.00 9.52 7.61
N PHE A 43 3.25 8.90 8.53
CA PHE A 43 2.41 9.63 9.49
C PHE A 43 3.19 10.69 10.26
N ALA A 44 4.37 10.34 10.75
CA ALA A 44 5.19 11.22 11.58
C ALA A 44 6.33 11.92 10.80
N ASP A 45 6.25 12.02 9.47
CA ASP A 45 7.22 12.81 8.70
C ASP A 45 7.05 14.32 8.91
N PRO A 46 5.82 14.91 8.97
CA PRO A 46 5.67 16.30 9.37
C PRO A 46 5.94 16.48 10.88
N SER A 47 6.59 17.60 11.26
CA SER A 47 6.93 17.84 12.68
C SER A 47 5.72 18.01 13.58
N CYS A 48 4.59 18.53 13.09
CA CYS A 48 3.33 18.59 13.83
C CYS A 48 2.67 17.21 14.06
N PHE A 49 3.16 16.16 13.41
CA PHE A 49 2.78 14.77 13.66
C PHE A 49 3.88 13.94 14.34
N GLY A 50 4.94 14.58 14.80
CA GLY A 50 5.94 13.97 15.68
C GLY A 50 7.29 13.65 15.03
N ASN A 51 7.67 14.27 13.91
CA ASN A 51 9.04 14.11 13.40
C ASN A 51 10.06 14.52 14.47
N PRO A 52 10.93 13.60 14.90
CA PRO A 52 11.83 13.89 16.02
C PRO A 52 13.08 14.66 15.60
N LEU A 53 13.38 14.76 14.29
CA LEU A 53 14.70 15.15 13.78
C LEU A 53 14.70 16.46 13.00
N ILE A 54 13.62 16.78 12.29
CA ILE A 54 13.55 18.01 11.48
C ILE A 54 12.23 18.75 11.70
N LYS A 55 12.16 19.99 11.23
CA LYS A 55 10.95 20.82 11.25
C LYS A 55 10.38 20.98 9.86
N THR A 56 9.04 21.04 9.79
CA THR A 56 8.26 21.33 8.59
C THR A 56 7.36 22.56 8.83
N PRO A 57 7.96 23.77 8.93
CA PRO A 57 7.27 24.94 9.48
C PRO A 57 6.03 25.36 8.70
N HIS A 58 5.96 25.12 7.39
CA HIS A 58 4.80 25.50 6.58
C HIS A 58 3.63 24.51 6.78
N ILE A 59 3.91 23.21 6.89
CA ILE A 59 2.92 22.20 7.21
C ILE A 59 2.47 22.37 8.68
N ASP A 60 3.39 22.68 9.60
CA ASP A 60 3.08 22.95 11.00
C ASP A 60 2.14 24.15 11.14
N ASN A 61 2.40 25.23 10.39
CA ASN A 61 1.52 26.41 10.37
C ASN A 61 0.15 26.08 9.76
N LEU A 62 0.10 25.26 8.70
CA LEU A 62 -1.17 24.81 8.13
C LEU A 62 -2.01 24.05 9.16
N ALA A 63 -1.40 23.20 9.98
CA ALA A 63 -2.05 22.50 11.08
C ALA A 63 -2.48 23.43 12.21
N ALA A 64 -1.64 24.40 12.59
CA ALA A 64 -1.94 25.38 13.63
C ALA A 64 -3.09 26.34 13.26
N GLU A 65 -3.28 26.62 11.97
CA GLU A 65 -4.35 27.48 11.43
C GLU A 65 -5.62 26.71 11.05
N GLY A 66 -5.66 25.40 11.26
CA GLY A 66 -6.77 24.53 10.88
C GLY A 66 -7.03 23.40 11.86
N ILE A 67 -7.43 22.27 11.33
CA ILE A 67 -7.65 21.01 12.05
C ILE A 67 -6.65 19.95 11.62
N LYS A 68 -6.13 19.21 12.58
CA LYS A 68 -5.32 18.01 12.43
C LYS A 68 -6.14 16.78 12.82
N LEU A 69 -6.29 15.79 11.92
CA LEU A 69 -6.93 14.52 12.22
C LEU A 69 -5.86 13.43 12.35
N THR A 70 -5.86 12.72 13.46
CA THR A 70 -4.90 11.64 13.71
C THR A 70 -5.41 10.27 13.29
N ASN A 71 -6.70 10.13 12.97
CA ASN A 71 -7.33 8.90 12.49
C ASN A 71 -7.83 9.03 11.04
N PHE A 72 -6.97 9.58 10.17
CA PHE A 72 -7.23 9.57 8.72
C PHE A 72 -6.57 8.36 8.06
N TYR A 73 -7.30 7.71 7.17
CA TYR A 73 -6.89 6.47 6.51
C TYR A 73 -6.95 6.58 5.00
N VAL A 74 -5.92 6.13 4.33
CA VAL A 74 -5.98 5.83 2.89
C VAL A 74 -6.50 4.41 2.66
N ASN A 75 -7.10 4.14 1.50
CA ASN A 75 -7.79 2.87 1.25
C ASN A 75 -6.88 1.77 0.69
N SER A 76 -5.59 2.06 0.54
CA SER A 76 -4.58 1.06 0.17
C SER A 76 -3.19 1.51 0.59
N PRO A 77 -2.29 0.58 0.98
CA PRO A 77 -0.91 0.90 1.32
C PRO A 77 -0.01 1.03 0.08
N ILE A 78 -0.59 1.41 -1.08
CA ILE A 78 0.12 1.55 -2.35
C ILE A 78 -0.52 2.62 -3.25
N CYS A 79 0.32 3.36 -3.96
CA CYS A 79 -0.01 4.58 -4.68
C CYS A 79 -1.22 4.52 -5.61
N SER A 80 -1.23 3.66 -6.67
CA SER A 80 -2.32 3.67 -7.67
C SER A 80 -3.67 3.40 -7.04
N ALA A 81 -3.77 2.39 -6.22
CA ALA A 81 -5.01 1.98 -5.56
C ALA A 81 -5.52 3.09 -4.61
N SER A 82 -4.63 3.69 -3.81
CA SER A 82 -4.99 4.81 -2.94
C SER A 82 -5.43 6.05 -3.73
N ARG A 83 -4.75 6.37 -4.85
CA ARG A 83 -5.11 7.50 -5.72
C ARG A 83 -6.45 7.31 -6.41
N VAL A 84 -6.79 6.08 -6.83
CA VAL A 84 -8.12 5.75 -7.35
C VAL A 84 -9.19 5.97 -6.29
N ALA A 85 -9.00 5.46 -5.07
CA ALA A 85 -9.97 5.61 -3.99
C ALA A 85 -10.26 7.08 -3.66
N LEU A 86 -9.22 7.91 -3.47
CA LEU A 86 -9.37 9.35 -3.21
C LEU A 86 -10.05 10.08 -4.39
N THR A 87 -9.74 9.66 -5.63
CA THR A 87 -10.24 10.34 -6.84
C THR A 87 -11.73 10.06 -7.08
N THR A 88 -12.17 8.84 -6.80
CA THR A 88 -13.52 8.38 -7.12
C THR A 88 -14.49 8.45 -5.94
N GLY A 89 -13.98 8.43 -4.69
CA GLY A 89 -14.81 8.23 -3.50
C GLY A 89 -15.33 6.80 -3.37
N GLN A 90 -14.73 5.86 -4.12
CA GLN A 90 -15.09 4.44 -4.14
C GLN A 90 -13.89 3.56 -3.83
N TYR A 91 -14.12 2.36 -3.33
CA TYR A 91 -13.05 1.39 -3.15
C TYR A 91 -12.43 1.01 -4.50
N GLN A 92 -11.12 0.98 -4.54
CA GLN A 92 -10.31 0.70 -5.73
C GLN A 92 -10.56 -0.68 -6.37
N GLY A 93 -11.10 -1.64 -5.61
CA GLY A 93 -11.49 -2.97 -6.09
C GLY A 93 -12.55 -2.90 -7.19
N ARG A 94 -13.52 -1.98 -7.09
CA ARG A 94 -14.56 -1.76 -8.12
C ARG A 94 -13.97 -1.46 -9.49
N TRP A 95 -12.76 -0.88 -9.53
CA TRP A 95 -12.02 -0.50 -10.74
C TRP A 95 -10.93 -1.50 -11.12
N LYS A 96 -10.83 -2.64 -10.42
CA LYS A 96 -9.78 -3.65 -10.61
C LYS A 96 -8.35 -3.07 -10.52
N ILE A 97 -8.14 -2.08 -9.64
CA ILE A 97 -6.83 -1.44 -9.39
C ILE A 97 -6.48 -1.62 -7.92
N HIS A 98 -6.07 -2.81 -7.53
CA HIS A 98 -5.78 -3.18 -6.14
C HIS A 98 -4.29 -3.14 -5.78
N SER A 99 -3.44 -2.73 -6.72
CA SER A 99 -2.00 -2.52 -6.51
C SER A 99 -1.50 -1.40 -7.43
N PHE A 100 -0.17 -1.19 -7.51
CA PHE A 100 0.40 -0.20 -8.41
C PHE A 100 0.26 -0.60 -9.88
N LEU A 101 -0.11 0.34 -10.72
CA LEU A 101 -0.15 0.14 -12.15
C LEU A 101 1.25 0.05 -12.75
N ASN A 102 1.40 -0.75 -13.82
CA ASN A 102 2.68 -1.07 -14.43
C ASN A 102 2.50 -1.24 -15.96
N SER A 103 3.36 -2.06 -16.60
CA SER A 103 3.16 -2.50 -17.99
C SER A 103 1.90 -3.36 -18.11
N ARG A 104 1.36 -3.48 -19.33
CA ARG A 104 0.19 -4.32 -19.62
C ARG A 104 0.35 -5.75 -19.10
N ALA A 105 1.50 -6.38 -19.42
CA ALA A 105 1.80 -7.72 -18.92
C ALA A 105 1.86 -7.77 -17.37
N GLY A 106 2.47 -6.77 -16.74
CA GLY A 106 2.55 -6.68 -15.28
C GLY A 106 1.19 -6.46 -14.62
N ASN A 107 0.27 -5.73 -15.25
CA ASN A 107 -1.09 -5.56 -14.76
C ASN A 107 -1.92 -6.83 -14.95
N ALA A 108 -1.87 -7.44 -16.14
CA ALA A 108 -2.57 -8.69 -16.45
C ALA A 108 -2.20 -9.84 -15.52
N ASN A 109 -0.90 -10.00 -15.21
CA ASN A 109 -0.41 -11.02 -14.26
C ASN A 109 -0.97 -10.86 -12.83
N ARG A 110 -1.51 -9.69 -12.53
CA ARG A 110 -2.13 -9.37 -11.22
C ARG A 110 -3.65 -9.25 -11.31
N GLY A 111 -4.26 -9.56 -12.45
CA GLY A 111 -5.70 -9.43 -12.69
C GLY A 111 -6.18 -7.98 -12.63
N MET A 112 -5.31 -7.01 -12.94
CA MET A 112 -5.61 -5.59 -12.84
C MET A 112 -5.99 -4.97 -14.17
N ALA A 113 -6.81 -3.91 -14.13
CA ALA A 113 -6.99 -3.01 -15.26
C ALA A 113 -5.68 -2.29 -15.61
N ASN A 114 -5.56 -1.78 -16.84
CA ASN A 114 -4.38 -1.01 -17.27
C ASN A 114 -4.45 0.46 -16.89
N TYR A 115 -5.64 0.97 -16.64
CA TYR A 115 -5.94 2.35 -16.23
C TYR A 115 -7.31 2.43 -15.55
N LEU A 116 -7.56 3.52 -14.84
CA LEU A 116 -8.89 3.84 -14.32
C LEU A 116 -9.84 4.08 -15.50
N ASP A 117 -11.00 3.43 -15.50
CA ASP A 117 -12.02 3.67 -16.51
C ASP A 117 -12.50 5.14 -16.45
N SER A 118 -12.66 5.76 -17.62
CA SER A 118 -13.09 7.15 -17.68
C SER A 118 -14.56 7.35 -17.29
N SER A 119 -15.36 6.30 -17.13
CA SER A 119 -16.72 6.39 -16.54
C SER A 119 -16.70 6.67 -15.05
N ALA A 120 -15.58 6.48 -14.36
CA ALA A 120 -15.45 6.67 -12.92
C ALA A 120 -16.01 8.02 -12.42
N PRO A 121 -16.75 8.04 -11.29
CA PRO A 121 -17.39 9.23 -10.73
C PRO A 121 -16.38 10.12 -9.99
N THR A 122 -15.53 10.81 -10.72
CA THR A 122 -14.45 11.61 -10.10
C THR A 122 -14.97 12.91 -9.50
N THR A 123 -14.36 13.35 -8.40
CA THR A 123 -14.61 14.65 -7.78
C THR A 123 -14.48 15.79 -8.80
N ALA A 124 -13.46 15.73 -9.67
CA ALA A 124 -13.23 16.77 -10.68
C ALA A 124 -14.37 16.89 -11.69
N LYS A 125 -14.98 15.77 -12.15
CA LYS A 125 -16.16 15.82 -13.02
C LYS A 125 -17.35 16.50 -12.35
N LYS A 126 -17.63 16.15 -11.10
CA LYS A 126 -18.72 16.70 -10.31
C LYS A 126 -18.54 18.22 -10.11
N LEU A 127 -17.35 18.64 -9.75
CA LEU A 127 -17.02 20.07 -9.56
C LEU A 127 -16.99 20.85 -10.88
N LYS A 128 -16.44 20.28 -11.96
CA LYS A 128 -16.49 20.91 -13.29
C LYS A 128 -17.92 21.12 -13.76
N ALA A 129 -18.80 20.15 -13.60
CA ALA A 129 -20.22 20.28 -13.90
C ALA A 129 -20.90 21.37 -13.05
N ALA A 130 -20.39 21.64 -11.86
CA ALA A 130 -20.82 22.73 -10.98
C ALA A 130 -20.16 24.08 -11.30
N GLY A 131 -19.36 24.20 -12.36
CA GLY A 131 -18.75 25.46 -12.82
C GLY A 131 -17.40 25.79 -12.19
N TYR A 132 -16.71 24.82 -11.59
CA TYR A 132 -15.32 25.00 -11.13
C TYR A 132 -14.34 24.92 -12.28
N ALA A 133 -13.33 25.77 -12.30
CA ALA A 133 -12.10 25.51 -13.04
C ALA A 133 -11.32 24.39 -12.35
N THR A 134 -10.80 23.42 -13.11
CA THR A 134 -10.25 22.20 -12.53
C THR A 134 -8.84 21.89 -13.05
N ALA A 135 -7.88 21.58 -12.15
CA ALA A 135 -6.53 21.25 -12.56
C ALA A 135 -5.91 20.10 -11.74
N HIS A 136 -4.99 19.36 -12.39
CA HIS A 136 -4.15 18.34 -11.75
C HIS A 136 -2.67 18.54 -12.11
N PHE A 137 -1.84 18.77 -11.12
CA PHE A 137 -0.40 18.93 -11.27
C PHE A 137 0.35 17.93 -10.41
N GLY A 138 1.09 17.03 -11.05
CA GLY A 138 1.92 16.05 -10.36
C GLY A 138 1.67 14.59 -10.71
N LYS A 139 1.92 13.70 -9.77
CA LYS A 139 1.81 12.25 -9.96
C LYS A 139 0.38 11.83 -10.26
N TRP A 140 0.21 11.19 -11.41
CA TRP A 140 -1.08 10.63 -11.84
C TRP A 140 -1.30 9.21 -11.31
N HIS A 141 -0.51 8.26 -11.78
CA HIS A 141 -0.47 6.85 -11.42
C HIS A 141 -1.83 6.13 -11.44
N MET A 142 -2.74 6.56 -12.31
CA MET A 142 -4.03 5.93 -12.57
C MET A 142 -4.12 5.39 -13.99
N GLY A 143 -2.97 5.19 -14.65
CA GLY A 143 -2.82 4.56 -15.96
C GLY A 143 -2.23 5.48 -17.01
N GLY A 144 -1.64 4.83 -18.02
CA GLY A 144 -0.90 5.48 -19.10
C GLY A 144 0.61 5.51 -18.86
N GLY A 145 1.37 5.54 -19.94
CA GLY A 145 2.82 5.42 -19.89
C GLY A 145 3.31 3.98 -20.06
N ARG A 146 4.61 3.77 -19.99
CA ARG A 146 5.27 2.48 -20.31
C ARG A 146 4.88 1.95 -21.68
N ASP A 147 3.98 0.96 -21.75
CA ASP A 147 3.38 0.35 -22.94
C ASP A 147 1.85 0.52 -22.97
N VAL A 148 1.29 1.36 -22.08
CA VAL A 148 -0.13 1.69 -22.00
C VAL A 148 -0.33 3.06 -22.64
N ASP A 149 -0.64 3.06 -23.95
CA ASP A 149 -0.78 4.24 -24.81
C ASP A 149 -2.23 4.65 -25.09
N ASP A 150 -3.19 3.80 -24.69
CA ASP A 150 -4.64 3.99 -24.87
C ASP A 150 -5.36 4.47 -23.62
N ALA A 151 -4.64 4.78 -22.51
CA ALA A 151 -5.25 5.33 -21.33
C ALA A 151 -5.88 6.70 -21.59
N PRO A 152 -7.07 7.00 -21.04
CA PRO A 152 -7.68 8.31 -21.17
C PRO A 152 -6.80 9.43 -20.60
N LEU A 153 -6.85 10.60 -21.20
CA LEU A 153 -6.17 11.79 -20.71
C LEU A 153 -6.85 12.33 -19.43
N PRO A 154 -6.18 13.11 -18.58
CA PRO A 154 -6.77 13.71 -17.38
C PRO A 154 -8.06 14.48 -17.64
N GLN A 155 -8.23 15.05 -18.82
CA GLN A 155 -9.45 15.75 -19.26
C GLN A 155 -10.68 14.85 -19.24
N ALA A 156 -10.54 13.56 -19.55
CA ALA A 156 -11.64 12.59 -19.49
C ALA A 156 -12.14 12.34 -18.06
N TYR A 157 -11.35 12.71 -17.07
CA TYR A 157 -11.69 12.59 -15.64
C TYR A 157 -12.12 13.92 -15.02
N GLY A 158 -12.33 14.97 -15.86
CA GLY A 158 -12.91 16.24 -15.44
C GLY A 158 -11.89 17.35 -15.18
N PHE A 159 -10.63 17.23 -15.55
CA PHE A 159 -9.65 18.29 -15.42
C PHE A 159 -9.59 19.15 -16.68
N ASP A 160 -9.60 20.48 -16.53
CA ASP A 160 -9.38 21.43 -17.64
C ASP A 160 -7.92 21.50 -17.99
N GLU A 161 -7.05 21.53 -16.98
CA GLU A 161 -5.61 21.59 -17.11
C GLU A 161 -4.92 20.45 -16.39
N SER A 162 -3.81 19.97 -16.95
CA SER A 162 -2.98 18.98 -16.29
C SER A 162 -1.51 19.08 -16.70
N LEU A 163 -0.62 18.81 -15.74
CA LEU A 163 0.78 18.52 -15.99
C LEU A 163 1.15 17.31 -15.13
N VAL A 164 1.14 16.13 -15.74
CA VAL A 164 1.29 14.89 -15.00
C VAL A 164 2.73 14.45 -14.86
N SER A 165 2.99 13.62 -13.88
CA SER A 165 4.21 12.84 -13.75
C SER A 165 3.84 11.42 -13.40
N PHE A 166 4.66 10.46 -13.82
CA PHE A 166 4.57 9.04 -13.49
C PHE A 166 3.22 8.36 -13.82
N GLU A 167 3.22 7.49 -14.83
CA GLU A 167 2.10 6.65 -15.28
C GLU A 167 0.82 7.46 -15.58
N GLY A 168 0.97 8.42 -16.49
CA GLY A 168 -0.11 9.23 -17.05
C GLY A 168 0.22 9.71 -18.45
N LEU A 169 -0.82 9.98 -19.25
CA LEU A 169 -0.72 10.60 -20.58
C LEU A 169 -1.10 12.10 -20.50
N GLY A 170 -0.90 12.83 -21.59
CA GLY A 170 -1.03 14.27 -21.66
C GLY A 170 0.32 14.97 -21.47
N ASP A 171 0.31 16.27 -21.19
CA ASP A 171 1.52 17.04 -20.86
C ASP A 171 2.15 16.50 -19.59
N ARG A 172 3.45 16.19 -19.62
CA ARG A 172 4.11 15.50 -18.53
C ARG A 172 5.58 15.86 -18.32
N ILE A 173 5.99 15.87 -17.06
CA ILE A 173 7.38 16.01 -16.63
C ILE A 173 8.02 14.64 -16.42
N ILE A 174 9.24 14.49 -16.95
CA ILE A 174 10.01 13.25 -16.85
C ILE A 174 11.45 13.58 -16.48
N SER A 175 11.96 12.97 -15.42
CA SER A 175 13.29 13.27 -14.87
C SER A 175 14.37 12.24 -15.18
N ASN A 176 14.15 11.35 -16.16
CA ASN A 176 15.20 10.43 -16.60
C ASN A 176 15.25 10.30 -18.13
N PRO A 177 16.45 10.24 -18.75
CA PRO A 177 16.60 10.25 -20.20
C PRO A 177 15.88 9.09 -20.92
N LYS A 178 15.89 7.88 -20.34
CA LYS A 178 15.20 6.72 -20.92
C LYS A 178 13.68 6.92 -20.89
N GLY A 179 13.17 7.49 -19.80
CA GLY A 179 11.76 7.85 -19.66
C GLY A 179 11.34 8.91 -20.65
N VAL A 180 12.16 9.97 -20.85
CA VAL A 180 11.92 11.03 -21.85
C VAL A 180 11.81 10.44 -23.25
N LYS A 181 12.79 9.58 -23.66
CA LYS A 181 12.76 8.92 -24.98
C LYS A 181 11.48 8.11 -25.16
N ARG A 182 11.13 7.28 -24.17
CA ARG A 182 9.92 6.44 -24.22
C ARG A 182 8.64 7.28 -24.25
N ALA A 183 8.54 8.30 -23.40
CA ALA A 183 7.37 9.16 -23.35
C ALA A 183 7.15 9.94 -24.66
N ARG A 184 8.23 10.41 -25.31
CA ARG A 184 8.14 11.04 -26.63
C ARG A 184 7.68 10.05 -27.71
N ALA A 185 8.19 8.83 -27.70
CA ALA A 185 7.77 7.79 -28.63
C ALA A 185 6.30 7.39 -28.44
N LEU A 186 5.80 7.42 -27.20
CA LEU A 186 4.41 7.14 -26.88
C LEU A 186 3.45 8.24 -27.37
N GLY A 187 3.91 9.49 -27.53
CA GLY A 187 3.08 10.62 -27.93
C GLY A 187 2.18 11.15 -26.79
N HIS A 188 0.99 11.65 -27.15
CA HIS A 188 -0.06 12.13 -26.22
C HIS A 188 0.37 13.27 -25.28
N GLY A 189 0.83 14.40 -25.83
CA GLY A 189 1.17 15.63 -25.11
C GLY A 189 2.66 15.96 -25.09
N LYS A 190 3.01 17.10 -24.51
CA LYS A 190 4.38 17.58 -24.38
C LYS A 190 5.12 16.80 -23.30
N VAL A 191 6.37 16.46 -23.59
CA VAL A 191 7.28 15.86 -22.61
C VAL A 191 8.31 16.92 -22.21
N ILE A 192 8.26 17.34 -20.96
CA ILE A 192 9.15 18.33 -20.36
C ILE A 192 10.22 17.56 -19.57
N PRO A 193 11.48 17.52 -20.06
CA PRO A 193 12.58 16.98 -19.28
C PRO A 193 12.93 17.92 -18.13
N CYS A 194 13.26 17.37 -16.96
CA CYS A 194 13.77 18.14 -15.83
C CYS A 194 14.67 17.26 -14.96
N GLU A 195 15.43 17.86 -14.07
CA GLU A 195 16.09 17.15 -13.00
C GLU A 195 15.04 16.69 -11.95
N ARG A 196 15.36 15.64 -11.20
CA ARG A 196 14.38 15.07 -10.26
C ARG A 196 14.01 16.07 -9.15
N TRP A 197 14.97 16.83 -8.67
CA TRP A 197 14.79 17.85 -7.64
C TRP A 197 14.00 19.09 -8.11
N GLU A 198 13.85 19.30 -9.44
CA GLU A 198 13.08 20.41 -9.99
C GLU A 198 11.57 20.12 -10.05
N ARG A 199 11.16 18.84 -10.00
CA ARG A 199 9.77 18.43 -10.25
C ARG A 199 8.78 19.12 -9.34
N MET A 200 9.04 19.15 -8.03
CA MET A 200 8.16 19.75 -7.05
C MET A 200 7.99 21.25 -7.33
N GLN A 201 9.07 21.95 -7.64
CA GLN A 201 9.02 23.36 -8.00
C GLN A 201 8.17 23.59 -9.25
N ILE A 202 8.37 22.83 -10.32
CA ILE A 202 7.60 22.97 -11.57
C ILE A 202 6.10 22.75 -11.32
N GLN A 203 5.75 21.76 -10.53
CA GLN A 203 4.36 21.45 -10.17
C GLN A 203 3.75 22.57 -9.32
N THR A 204 4.50 23.10 -8.37
CA THR A 204 4.10 24.22 -7.52
C THR A 204 3.89 25.50 -8.35
N ASP A 205 4.81 25.83 -9.26
CA ASP A 205 4.71 26.99 -10.12
C ASP A 205 3.44 26.93 -11.01
N ARG A 206 3.11 25.73 -11.53
CA ARG A 206 1.85 25.52 -12.28
C ARG A 206 0.61 25.67 -11.39
N THR A 207 0.67 25.18 -10.16
CA THR A 207 -0.41 25.33 -9.19
C THR A 207 -0.65 26.81 -8.86
N ILE A 208 0.42 27.57 -8.59
CA ILE A 208 0.35 29.00 -8.28
C ILE A 208 -0.17 29.80 -9.48
N ASP A 209 0.32 29.51 -10.69
CA ASP A 209 -0.16 30.17 -11.91
C ASP A 209 -1.67 29.90 -12.13
N PHE A 210 -2.11 28.67 -11.95
CA PHE A 210 -3.52 28.31 -12.05
C PHE A 210 -4.37 29.07 -11.03
N ILE A 211 -3.97 29.12 -9.76
CA ILE A 211 -4.67 29.85 -8.69
C ILE A 211 -4.78 31.35 -9.04
N ARG A 212 -3.69 31.97 -9.52
CA ARG A 212 -3.67 33.41 -9.92
C ARG A 212 -4.62 33.71 -11.06
N ARG A 213 -4.68 32.84 -12.08
CA ARG A 213 -5.58 33.02 -13.23
C ARG A 213 -7.06 32.82 -12.88
N HIS A 214 -7.37 32.00 -11.86
CA HIS A 214 -8.73 31.68 -11.47
C HIS A 214 -9.16 32.32 -10.14
N ARG A 215 -8.43 33.32 -9.64
CA ARG A 215 -8.68 33.97 -8.34
C ARG A 215 -10.09 34.55 -8.19
N ASP A 216 -10.76 34.90 -9.30
CA ASP A 216 -12.07 35.53 -9.34
C ASP A 216 -13.21 34.52 -9.62
N SER A 217 -12.94 33.24 -9.64
CA SER A 217 -13.91 32.16 -9.90
C SER A 217 -13.58 30.90 -9.06
N PRO A 218 -14.56 30.06 -8.75
CA PRO A 218 -14.29 28.85 -7.97
C PRO A 218 -13.37 27.91 -8.73
N PHE A 219 -12.38 27.37 -8.04
CA PHE A 219 -11.42 26.42 -8.61
C PHE A 219 -11.22 25.19 -7.70
N TYR A 220 -10.87 24.09 -8.36
CA TYR A 220 -10.41 22.86 -7.76
C TYR A 220 -9.05 22.49 -8.33
N VAL A 221 -8.02 22.49 -7.51
CA VAL A 221 -6.67 22.13 -7.94
C VAL A 221 -6.08 21.04 -7.06
N ARG A 222 -5.46 20.06 -7.71
CA ARG A 222 -4.68 19.00 -7.10
C ARG A 222 -3.19 19.26 -7.30
N LEU A 223 -2.45 19.40 -6.20
CA LEU A 223 -1.00 19.33 -6.17
C LEU A 223 -0.59 17.97 -5.60
N PHE A 224 -0.21 17.05 -6.48
CA PHE A 224 0.17 15.68 -6.14
C PHE A 224 1.66 15.45 -6.43
N PRO A 225 2.57 15.97 -5.59
CA PRO A 225 4.00 15.83 -5.83
C PRO A 225 4.45 14.37 -5.82
N ASN A 226 5.63 14.11 -6.42
CA ASN A 226 6.27 12.80 -6.34
C ASN A 226 7.17 12.68 -5.11
N ASP A 227 7.40 13.76 -4.40
CA ASP A 227 8.19 13.78 -3.19
C ASP A 227 7.26 13.44 -2.00
N VAL A 228 7.72 12.67 -1.06
CA VAL A 228 9.08 12.23 -0.76
C VAL A 228 9.39 10.79 -1.23
N HIS A 229 8.77 10.31 -2.30
CA HIS A 229 9.01 8.94 -2.81
C HIS A 229 10.47 8.76 -3.24
N ASP A 230 11.06 7.62 -2.90
CA ASP A 230 12.42 7.25 -3.31
C ASP A 230 12.57 7.11 -4.87
N ALA A 231 13.75 7.28 -5.46
CA ALA A 231 15.00 7.65 -4.78
C ALA A 231 15.00 9.15 -4.43
N HIS A 232 15.45 9.46 -3.23
CA HIS A 232 15.60 10.84 -2.80
C HIS A 232 16.74 11.49 -3.56
N VAL A 233 16.43 12.53 -4.32
CA VAL A 233 17.42 13.29 -5.12
C VAL A 233 17.18 14.77 -4.83
N PRO A 234 17.78 15.31 -3.77
CA PRO A 234 17.64 16.70 -3.40
C PRO A 234 18.44 17.60 -4.34
N HIS A 235 18.20 18.91 -4.26
CA HIS A 235 19.05 19.90 -4.91
C HIS A 235 20.51 19.71 -4.48
N PRO A 236 21.49 19.80 -5.40
CA PRO A 236 22.90 19.62 -5.06
C PRO A 236 23.34 20.49 -3.86
N GLY A 237 23.98 19.86 -2.89
CA GLY A 237 24.47 20.48 -1.67
C GLY A 237 23.44 20.71 -0.55
N SER A 238 22.12 20.58 -0.81
CA SER A 238 21.10 20.84 0.23
C SER A 238 21.08 19.79 1.34
N ALA A 239 21.55 18.57 1.10
CA ALA A 239 21.63 17.51 2.10
C ALA A 239 22.78 17.70 3.12
N ASP A 240 23.74 18.59 2.83
CA ASP A 240 24.93 18.78 3.67
C ASP A 240 24.62 19.32 5.07
N LYS A 241 23.59 20.14 5.19
CA LYS A 241 23.12 20.69 6.49
C LYS A 241 22.58 19.64 7.46
N PHE A 242 22.22 18.47 6.95
CA PHE A 242 21.74 17.34 7.78
C PHE A 242 22.86 16.39 8.24
N LYS A 243 24.14 16.72 8.02
CA LYS A 243 25.26 15.93 8.52
C LYS A 243 25.30 15.82 10.04
N SER A 244 24.78 16.81 10.76
CA SER A 244 24.64 16.78 12.22
C SER A 244 23.44 15.92 12.69
N VAL A 245 22.52 15.56 11.80
CA VAL A 245 21.30 14.79 12.12
C VAL A 245 21.48 13.30 11.82
N SER A 246 22.20 12.97 10.76
CA SER A 246 22.44 11.57 10.38
C SER A 246 23.75 11.42 9.60
N ASP A 247 24.50 10.33 9.88
CA ASP A 247 25.67 9.93 9.09
C ASP A 247 25.26 9.22 7.78
N ASP A 248 24.03 8.73 7.68
CA ASP A 248 23.52 8.03 6.49
C ASP A 248 23.14 9.03 5.37
N PRO A 249 23.84 9.02 4.23
CA PRO A 249 23.52 9.90 3.10
C PRO A 249 22.07 9.76 2.60
N TYR A 250 21.52 8.54 2.63
CA TYR A 250 20.14 8.29 2.20
C TYR A 250 19.12 9.00 3.09
N VAL A 251 19.35 9.00 4.40
CA VAL A 251 18.51 9.70 5.37
C VAL A 251 18.65 11.22 5.21
N ARG A 252 19.87 11.72 4.96
CA ARG A 252 20.08 13.16 4.69
C ARG A 252 19.40 13.63 3.42
N ASP A 253 19.49 12.82 2.35
CA ASP A 253 18.80 13.10 1.09
C ASP A 253 17.29 13.17 1.29
N PHE A 254 16.72 12.25 2.08
CA PHE A 254 15.31 12.26 2.45
C PHE A 254 14.92 13.55 3.18
N PHE A 255 15.68 13.99 4.18
CA PHE A 255 15.39 15.21 4.91
C PHE A 255 15.47 16.45 4.02
N ALA A 256 16.42 16.52 3.10
CA ALA A 256 16.55 17.63 2.18
C ALA A 256 15.36 17.69 1.18
N VAL A 257 14.85 16.53 0.74
CA VAL A 257 13.65 16.45 -0.10
C VAL A 257 12.39 16.82 0.70
N LEU A 258 12.26 16.37 1.94
CA LEU A 258 11.12 16.68 2.81
C LEU A 258 11.05 18.19 3.15
N GLU A 259 12.20 18.82 3.45
CA GLU A 259 12.28 20.26 3.68
C GLU A 259 11.92 21.06 2.43
N GLU A 260 12.41 20.65 1.26
CA GLU A 260 12.07 21.31 0.00
C GLU A 260 10.56 21.16 -0.31
N MET A 261 9.97 20.01 -0.04
CA MET A 261 8.53 19.78 -0.17
C MET A 261 7.75 20.74 0.75
N ASP A 262 8.11 20.85 2.01
CA ASP A 262 7.49 21.78 2.95
C ASP A 262 7.56 23.22 2.46
N ARG A 263 8.73 23.66 1.99
CA ARG A 263 8.96 24.99 1.42
C ARG A 263 8.06 25.26 0.19
N GLN A 264 7.91 24.28 -0.69
CA GLN A 264 7.08 24.43 -1.90
C GLN A 264 5.58 24.48 -1.54
N ILE A 265 5.13 23.70 -0.56
CA ILE A 265 3.77 23.79 0.00
C ILE A 265 3.53 25.18 0.58
N GLY A 266 4.51 25.70 1.34
CA GLY A 266 4.48 27.07 1.87
C GLY A 266 4.24 28.13 0.80
N ARG A 267 4.86 28.00 -0.38
CA ARG A 267 4.65 28.93 -1.50
C ARG A 267 3.18 28.94 -1.98
N VAL A 268 2.52 27.79 -2.03
CA VAL A 268 1.09 27.73 -2.40
C VAL A 268 0.23 28.41 -1.35
N ILE A 269 0.47 28.13 -0.07
CA ILE A 269 -0.27 28.72 1.06
C ILE A 269 -0.12 30.25 1.06
N VAL A 270 1.13 30.74 0.99
CA VAL A 270 1.44 32.19 0.93
C VAL A 270 0.73 32.85 -0.26
N THR A 271 0.72 32.21 -1.44
CA THR A 271 0.01 32.76 -2.61
C THR A 271 -1.49 32.91 -2.37
N ILE A 272 -2.12 31.94 -1.74
CA ILE A 272 -3.56 31.99 -1.39
C ILE A 272 -3.82 33.16 -0.42
N ASP A 273 -2.95 33.37 0.56
CA ASP A 273 -3.09 34.40 1.57
C ASP A 273 -2.82 35.81 0.99
N GLU A 274 -1.76 35.98 0.15
CA GLU A 274 -1.46 37.21 -0.57
C GLU A 274 -2.58 37.67 -1.52
N LEU A 275 -3.29 36.70 -2.12
CA LEU A 275 -4.45 36.95 -2.96
C LEU A 275 -5.74 37.20 -2.16
N ASN A 276 -5.70 37.17 -0.82
CA ASN A 276 -6.84 37.28 0.08
C ASN A 276 -7.91 36.19 -0.13
N LEU A 277 -7.51 35.02 -0.63
CA LEU A 277 -8.41 33.90 -0.91
C LEU A 277 -8.62 32.97 0.30
N GLY A 278 -7.85 33.12 1.38
CA GLY A 278 -7.86 32.17 2.52
C GLY A 278 -9.25 31.96 3.14
N LYS A 279 -10.09 33.01 3.20
CA LYS A 279 -11.48 32.91 3.72
C LYS A 279 -12.43 32.12 2.82
N ASN A 280 -12.08 31.97 1.54
CA ASN A 280 -12.88 31.23 0.56
C ASN A 280 -12.11 30.02 -0.02
N THR A 281 -11.12 29.50 0.68
CA THR A 281 -10.33 28.36 0.18
C THR A 281 -10.19 27.29 1.25
N LEU A 282 -10.68 26.09 0.93
CA LEU A 282 -10.43 24.85 1.66
C LEU A 282 -9.14 24.23 1.15
N ILE A 283 -8.15 24.08 2.02
CA ILE A 283 -6.90 23.35 1.76
C ILE A 283 -6.95 22.02 2.51
N LEU A 284 -6.76 20.91 1.80
CA LEU A 284 -6.63 19.55 2.35
C LEU A 284 -5.23 19.04 2.08
N PHE A 285 -4.56 18.52 3.10
CA PHE A 285 -3.22 17.95 3.04
C PHE A 285 -3.20 16.54 3.62
N THR A 286 -2.63 15.58 2.88
CA THR A 286 -2.43 14.19 3.34
C THR A 286 -1.42 13.45 2.45
N SER A 287 -1.22 12.14 2.70
CA SER A 287 -0.33 11.24 1.94
C SER A 287 -1.09 10.07 1.33
N ASP A 288 -0.53 9.43 0.29
CA ASP A 288 -1.18 8.32 -0.42
C ASP A 288 -0.95 6.94 0.22
N ASN A 289 0.13 6.75 0.94
CA ASN A 289 0.44 5.56 1.73
C ASN A 289 1.64 5.82 2.65
N GLY A 290 1.89 4.92 3.57
CA GLY A 290 3.06 4.98 4.45
C GLY A 290 4.39 4.95 3.70
N PRO A 291 5.50 5.28 4.38
CA PRO A 291 6.81 5.43 3.77
C PRO A 291 7.36 4.07 3.31
N THR A 292 8.21 4.08 2.28
CA THR A 292 8.81 2.86 1.72
C THR A 292 9.49 2.00 2.80
N ASP A 293 9.42 0.68 2.65
CA ASP A 293 10.08 -0.28 3.54
C ASP A 293 11.39 -0.83 2.95
N TRP A 294 11.77 -0.42 1.75
CA TRP A 294 12.97 -0.90 1.06
C TRP A 294 14.02 0.18 0.85
N PRO A 295 15.24 0.01 1.41
CA PRO A 295 16.39 0.83 1.05
C PRO A 295 16.90 0.41 -0.34
N ARG A 296 16.28 0.88 -1.41
CA ARG A 296 16.51 0.36 -2.77
C ARG A 296 17.88 0.66 -3.37
N LYS A 297 18.47 1.79 -3.09
CA LYS A 297 19.74 2.21 -3.69
C LYS A 297 20.94 2.03 -2.80
N TYR A 298 20.72 1.99 -1.52
CA TYR A 298 21.78 1.96 -0.52
C TYR A 298 21.69 0.60 0.17
N LYS A 299 22.73 -0.19 0.06
CA LYS A 299 22.77 -1.60 0.50
C LYS A 299 22.73 -1.80 2.02
N SER A 300 22.69 -0.74 2.81
CA SER A 300 22.70 -0.79 4.27
C SER A 300 21.96 0.41 4.85
N GLY A 301 21.24 0.20 5.93
CA GLY A 301 20.51 1.22 6.67
C GLY A 301 19.00 1.02 6.70
N PRO A 302 18.32 1.61 7.68
CA PRO A 302 16.87 1.58 7.76
C PRO A 302 16.27 2.41 6.63
N PRO A 303 15.04 2.07 6.16
CA PRO A 303 14.32 2.92 5.23
C PRO A 303 14.03 4.28 5.87
N ALA A 304 14.05 5.36 5.06
CA ALA A 304 13.68 6.69 5.50
C ALA A 304 12.17 6.83 5.73
N GLY A 305 11.76 7.89 6.41
CA GLY A 305 10.37 8.18 6.76
C GLY A 305 9.94 7.56 8.09
N PHE A 306 9.05 8.28 8.80
CA PHE A 306 8.62 7.94 10.14
C PHE A 306 7.13 7.60 10.17
N THR A 307 6.79 6.48 10.79
CA THR A 307 5.40 6.06 11.02
C THR A 307 4.88 6.42 12.40
N GLY A 308 5.70 7.06 13.23
CA GLY A 308 5.38 7.29 14.64
C GLY A 308 5.32 5.97 15.42
N PRO A 309 4.31 5.78 16.28
CA PRO A 309 4.17 4.55 17.05
C PRO A 309 3.61 3.38 16.22
N TYR A 310 3.23 3.62 14.97
CA TYR A 310 2.46 2.67 14.17
C TYR A 310 3.31 1.59 13.52
N ARG A 311 2.85 0.35 13.67
CA ARG A 311 3.42 -0.84 13.04
C ARG A 311 3.20 -0.82 11.52
N GLY A 312 4.13 -1.40 10.78
CA GLY A 312 4.02 -1.50 9.32
C GLY A 312 4.48 -0.23 8.61
N ARG A 313 4.54 -0.30 7.30
CA ARG A 313 4.97 0.75 6.36
C ARG A 313 4.26 0.51 5.02
N LYS A 314 4.67 1.17 3.94
CA LYS A 314 4.18 0.86 2.57
C LYS A 314 4.09 -0.65 2.33
N TRP A 315 3.04 -1.11 1.65
CA TRP A 315 2.67 -2.51 1.39
C TRP A 315 2.13 -3.28 2.59
N SER A 316 1.78 -2.60 3.67
CA SER A 316 1.23 -3.20 4.88
C SER A 316 -0.14 -2.61 5.22
N LEU A 317 -1.08 -3.47 5.63
CA LEU A 317 -2.38 -3.03 6.18
C LEU A 317 -2.33 -2.73 7.68
N PHE A 318 -1.17 -2.84 8.32
CA PHE A 318 -0.96 -2.27 9.66
C PHE A 318 -1.00 -0.75 9.60
N GLU A 319 -1.25 -0.11 10.74
CA GLU A 319 -1.48 1.34 10.85
C GLU A 319 -0.44 2.17 10.09
N GLY A 320 0.85 1.88 10.24
CA GLY A 320 1.93 2.65 9.59
C GLY A 320 1.94 2.60 8.06
N GLY A 321 1.18 1.69 7.44
CA GLY A 321 1.03 1.64 5.98
C GLY A 321 -0.17 2.39 5.45
N ILE A 322 -1.22 2.59 6.26
CA ILE A 322 -2.52 3.12 5.84
C ILE A 322 -3.03 4.31 6.65
N ARG A 323 -2.56 4.55 7.86
CA ARG A 323 -2.91 5.71 8.69
C ARG A 323 -1.97 6.85 8.38
N MET A 324 -2.54 7.93 7.82
CA MET A 324 -1.78 9.05 7.26
C MET A 324 -2.06 10.35 8.01
N PRO A 325 -1.12 11.32 8.00
CA PRO A 325 -1.40 12.64 8.52
C PRO A 325 -2.49 13.30 7.65
N PHE A 326 -3.42 14.01 8.29
CA PHE A 326 -4.42 14.79 7.59
C PHE A 326 -4.58 16.15 8.24
N ILE A 327 -4.55 17.19 7.43
CA ILE A 327 -4.78 18.57 7.84
C ILE A 327 -5.82 19.19 6.93
N ALA A 328 -6.76 19.96 7.50
CA ALA A 328 -7.65 20.81 6.75
C ALA A 328 -7.59 22.26 7.29
N ARG A 329 -7.45 23.23 6.39
CA ARG A 329 -7.48 24.65 6.69
C ARG A 329 -8.53 25.36 5.84
N TRP A 330 -9.36 26.17 6.49
CA TRP A 330 -10.28 27.09 5.85
C TRP A 330 -10.49 28.28 6.78
N THR A 331 -9.76 29.36 6.52
CA THR A 331 -9.68 30.53 7.41
C THR A 331 -11.07 31.10 7.72
N GLY A 332 -11.40 31.21 9.01
CA GLY A 332 -12.69 31.73 9.48
C GLY A 332 -13.86 30.74 9.39
N THR A 333 -13.67 29.56 8.78
CA THR A 333 -14.67 28.49 8.69
C THR A 333 -14.29 27.31 9.56
N ILE A 334 -13.04 26.84 9.50
CA ILE A 334 -12.48 25.85 10.40
C ILE A 334 -11.81 26.58 11.54
N PRO A 335 -12.17 26.30 12.81
CA PRO A 335 -11.46 26.88 13.96
C PRO A 335 -9.98 26.44 13.95
N PRO A 336 -9.05 27.37 14.26
CA PRO A 336 -7.62 27.04 14.27
C PRO A 336 -7.22 26.18 15.47
N GLY A 337 -6.16 25.39 15.33
CA GLY A 337 -5.51 24.66 16.40
C GLY A 337 -6.28 23.44 16.92
N ILE A 338 -7.26 22.92 16.16
CA ILE A 338 -7.98 21.70 16.56
C ILE A 338 -7.12 20.46 16.27
N GLU A 339 -7.07 19.57 17.25
CA GLU A 339 -6.58 18.20 17.06
C GLU A 339 -7.71 17.21 17.39
N ASP A 340 -8.20 16.48 16.36
CA ASP A 340 -9.18 15.42 16.55
C ASP A 340 -8.46 14.06 16.52
N THR A 341 -8.47 13.39 17.66
CA THR A 341 -7.87 12.07 17.89
C THR A 341 -8.91 10.96 17.94
N SER A 342 -10.18 11.26 17.72
CA SER A 342 -11.31 10.34 17.91
C SER A 342 -12.06 9.99 16.63
N SER A 343 -12.26 10.96 15.76
CA SER A 343 -13.04 10.76 14.53
C SER A 343 -12.26 10.00 13.47
N VAL A 344 -12.86 8.95 12.93
CA VAL A 344 -12.30 8.19 11.80
C VAL A 344 -12.77 8.79 10.48
N MET A 345 -11.82 9.12 9.60
CA MET A 345 -12.06 9.55 8.22
C MET A 345 -11.20 8.73 7.27
N SER A 346 -11.69 8.49 6.06
CA SER A 346 -10.97 7.73 5.03
C SER A 346 -10.85 8.51 3.73
N ALA A 347 -9.90 8.17 2.88
CA ALA A 347 -9.69 8.86 1.60
C ALA A 347 -10.92 8.78 0.67
N ILE A 348 -11.72 7.71 0.73
CA ILE A 348 -13.00 7.66 0.01
C ILE A 348 -14.00 8.70 0.49
N ASP A 349 -13.90 9.18 1.74
CA ASP A 349 -14.79 10.20 2.31
C ASP A 349 -14.47 11.61 1.79
N VAL A 350 -13.27 11.81 1.22
CA VAL A 350 -12.82 13.14 0.74
C VAL A 350 -13.71 13.65 -0.40
N SER A 351 -14.08 12.78 -1.35
CA SER A 351 -14.93 13.17 -2.49
C SER A 351 -16.31 13.67 -2.06
N PRO A 352 -17.13 12.91 -1.30
CA PRO A 352 -18.44 13.39 -0.83
C PRO A 352 -18.33 14.62 0.09
N THR A 353 -17.29 14.70 0.92
CA THR A 353 -17.06 15.86 1.79
C THR A 353 -16.75 17.14 1.00
N ILE A 354 -15.91 17.06 -0.04
CA ILE A 354 -15.64 18.17 -0.96
C ILE A 354 -16.95 18.59 -1.68
N CYS A 355 -17.71 17.63 -2.20
CA CYS A 355 -18.98 17.90 -2.87
C CYS A 355 -19.96 18.61 -1.93
N ARG A 356 -20.03 18.20 -0.67
CA ARG A 356 -20.86 18.87 0.36
C ARG A 356 -20.49 20.33 0.53
N PHE A 357 -19.20 20.64 0.68
CA PHE A 357 -18.71 22.02 0.79
C PHE A 357 -18.95 22.85 -0.47
N ALA A 358 -18.88 22.23 -1.63
CA ALA A 358 -19.15 22.88 -2.92
C ALA A 358 -20.65 23.05 -3.23
N GLY A 359 -21.55 22.56 -2.38
CA GLY A 359 -23.00 22.53 -2.63
C GLY A 359 -23.40 21.63 -3.80
N VAL A 360 -22.62 20.59 -4.08
CA VAL A 360 -22.83 19.62 -5.16
C VAL A 360 -23.48 18.37 -4.59
N SER A 361 -24.58 17.93 -5.18
CA SER A 361 -25.21 16.68 -4.81
C SER A 361 -24.30 15.50 -5.08
N VAL A 362 -24.30 14.56 -4.14
CA VAL A 362 -23.60 13.28 -4.27
C VAL A 362 -24.67 12.23 -4.57
N GLU A 363 -24.48 11.49 -5.64
CA GLU A 363 -25.30 10.32 -5.95
C GLU A 363 -24.96 9.18 -4.99
N ASP A 364 -25.87 8.22 -4.81
CA ASP A 364 -25.71 7.09 -3.86
C ASP A 364 -24.64 6.07 -4.29
N ASP A 365 -23.86 6.37 -5.32
CA ASP A 365 -22.85 5.48 -5.90
C ASP A 365 -21.49 5.51 -5.21
N LEU A 366 -21.29 6.36 -4.18
CA LEU A 366 -20.03 6.47 -3.47
C LEU A 366 -19.98 5.53 -2.25
N ASP A 367 -18.81 4.92 -2.04
CA ASP A 367 -18.53 4.14 -0.82
C ASP A 367 -18.23 5.04 0.38
N GLY A 368 -17.69 6.24 0.10
CA GLY A 368 -17.33 7.23 1.11
C GLY A 368 -18.54 7.92 1.73
N LEU A 369 -18.33 8.52 2.90
CA LEU A 369 -19.31 9.29 3.64
C LEU A 369 -18.95 10.78 3.61
N ASP A 370 -19.98 11.65 3.64
CA ASP A 370 -19.76 13.05 3.98
C ASP A 370 -19.27 13.17 5.42
N ARG A 371 -18.07 13.73 5.60
CA ARG A 371 -17.41 14.00 6.88
C ARG A 371 -17.14 15.49 7.07
N SER A 372 -17.98 16.33 6.48
CA SER A 372 -17.86 17.78 6.63
C SER A 372 -17.96 18.24 8.08
N ASP A 373 -18.71 17.53 8.90
CA ASP A 373 -18.78 17.72 10.34
C ASP A 373 -17.40 17.59 11.00
N VAL A 374 -16.65 16.54 10.69
CA VAL A 374 -15.32 16.29 11.23
C VAL A 374 -14.33 17.34 10.74
N VAL A 375 -14.34 17.66 9.45
CA VAL A 375 -13.46 18.69 8.88
C VAL A 375 -13.75 20.07 9.48
N LEU A 376 -14.97 20.35 9.90
CA LEU A 376 -15.36 21.58 10.63
C LEU A 376 -15.08 21.54 12.13
N GLY A 377 -14.39 20.52 12.62
CA GLY A 377 -13.99 20.39 14.02
C GLY A 377 -15.04 19.81 14.95
N LYS A 378 -16.06 19.14 14.42
CA LYS A 378 -17.07 18.43 15.23
C LYS A 378 -16.74 16.94 15.26
N ALA A 379 -16.20 16.49 16.38
CA ALA A 379 -15.88 15.07 16.56
C ALA A 379 -17.14 14.22 16.38
N SER A 380 -17.08 13.21 15.50
CA SER A 380 -18.19 12.31 15.26
C SER A 380 -17.74 10.90 14.90
N ARG A 381 -18.52 9.89 15.38
CA ARG A 381 -18.29 8.50 15.04
C ARG A 381 -18.64 8.28 13.56
N ARG A 382 -17.81 7.50 12.86
CA ARG A 382 -18.12 7.06 11.50
C ARG A 382 -19.23 6.00 11.52
N ALA A 383 -20.25 6.16 10.67
CA ALA A 383 -21.44 5.30 10.65
C ALA A 383 -21.17 3.92 9.99
N LYS A 384 -20.19 3.84 9.08
CA LYS A 384 -19.84 2.59 8.38
C LYS A 384 -18.40 2.22 8.68
N PRO A 385 -18.03 0.94 8.77
CA PRO A 385 -16.63 0.51 8.86
C PRO A 385 -15.81 0.99 7.67
N VAL A 386 -14.48 0.97 7.82
CA VAL A 386 -13.52 1.13 6.72
C VAL A 386 -12.88 -0.21 6.45
N PHE A 387 -12.73 -0.55 5.17
CA PHE A 387 -12.18 -1.82 4.73
C PHE A 387 -10.95 -1.61 3.86
N TRP A 388 -10.08 -2.62 3.83
CA TRP A 388 -8.88 -2.65 3.01
C TRP A 388 -8.64 -4.03 2.44
N GLN A 389 -8.10 -4.04 1.25
CA GLN A 389 -7.49 -5.19 0.64
C GLN A 389 -6.15 -4.76 0.06
N TYR A 390 -5.11 -5.52 0.38
CA TYR A 390 -3.84 -5.41 -0.30
C TYR A 390 -3.21 -6.79 -0.39
N GLY A 391 -2.93 -7.18 -1.59
CA GLY A 391 -2.37 -8.48 -1.82
C GLY A 391 -3.20 -9.26 -2.83
N HIS A 392 -2.55 -9.70 -3.90
CA HIS A 392 -3.11 -10.70 -4.82
C HIS A 392 -2.18 -11.92 -4.79
N PRO A 393 -2.68 -13.18 -4.86
CA PRO A 393 -1.86 -14.36 -4.68
C PRO A 393 -0.61 -14.48 -5.56
N HIS A 394 -0.48 -13.69 -6.62
CA HIS A 394 0.52 -13.98 -7.63
C HIS A 394 1.65 -12.96 -7.85
N ALA A 395 1.73 -11.81 -7.22
CA ALA A 395 2.88 -10.90 -7.44
C ALA A 395 2.89 -9.64 -6.56
N ILE A 396 2.97 -9.77 -5.26
CA ILE A 396 2.85 -8.59 -4.41
C ILE A 396 4.17 -8.23 -3.79
N LEU A 397 4.49 -6.92 -3.87
CA LEU A 397 5.47 -6.34 -3.00
C LEU A 397 4.92 -6.39 -1.58
N LYS A 398 5.59 -7.12 -0.71
CA LYS A 398 5.32 -7.16 0.73
C LYS A 398 6.35 -6.30 1.45
N GLY A 399 6.05 -5.88 2.65
CA GLY A 399 6.97 -5.17 3.52
C GLY A 399 8.32 -5.88 3.59
N GLY A 400 9.42 -5.12 3.67
CA GLY A 400 10.77 -5.65 3.66
C GLY A 400 11.13 -6.42 4.93
N LYS A 401 10.45 -6.12 6.05
CA LYS A 401 10.61 -6.82 7.31
C LYS A 401 9.40 -7.69 7.63
N PRO A 402 9.59 -8.89 8.19
CA PRO A 402 8.50 -9.79 8.57
C PRO A 402 7.43 -9.14 9.45
N GLU A 403 7.84 -8.31 10.42
CA GLU A 403 6.95 -7.60 11.32
C GLU A 403 6.05 -6.55 10.62
N HIS A 404 6.42 -6.11 9.42
CA HIS A 404 5.62 -5.19 8.59
C HIS A 404 4.66 -5.91 7.63
N GLN A 405 4.74 -7.22 7.53
CA GLN A 405 3.88 -7.99 6.63
C GLN A 405 2.54 -8.27 7.29
N SER A 406 1.48 -7.71 6.72
CA SER A 406 0.11 -7.88 7.21
C SER A 406 -0.63 -8.97 6.44
N PRO A 407 -1.73 -9.50 7.01
CA PRO A 407 -2.74 -10.22 6.25
C PRO A 407 -3.30 -9.40 5.08
N THR A 408 -4.01 -10.06 4.16
CA THR A 408 -4.48 -9.51 2.88
C THR A 408 -5.69 -8.58 3.02
N PHE A 409 -6.55 -8.82 3.98
CA PHE A 409 -7.72 -8.02 4.29
C PHE A 409 -7.63 -7.37 5.65
N ALA A 410 -8.21 -6.20 5.79
CA ALA A 410 -8.38 -5.52 7.06
C ALA A 410 -9.72 -4.77 7.10
N MET A 411 -10.19 -4.54 8.31
CA MET A 411 -11.38 -3.75 8.61
C MET A 411 -11.17 -2.96 9.89
N ARG A 412 -11.67 -1.72 9.94
CA ARG A 412 -11.77 -0.93 11.17
C ARG A 412 -13.23 -0.54 11.43
N ASP A 413 -13.73 -0.85 12.63
CA ASP A 413 -15.00 -0.34 13.15
C ASP A 413 -14.79 0.28 14.55
N GLY A 414 -14.90 1.60 14.62
CA GLY A 414 -14.58 2.36 15.83
C GLY A 414 -13.13 2.12 16.28
N ARG A 415 -12.97 1.59 17.52
CA ARG A 415 -11.66 1.25 18.09
C ARG A 415 -11.08 -0.09 17.61
N TRP A 416 -11.92 -0.97 17.06
CA TRP A 416 -11.52 -2.33 16.70
C TRP A 416 -10.98 -2.40 15.28
N LYS A 417 -9.83 -3.05 15.14
CA LYS A 417 -9.24 -3.38 13.84
C LYS A 417 -9.00 -4.88 13.73
N PHE A 418 -9.47 -5.46 12.64
CA PHE A 418 -9.35 -6.88 12.36
C PHE A 418 -8.64 -7.09 11.02
N LEU A 419 -7.69 -8.02 11.00
CA LEU A 419 -6.94 -8.41 9.81
C LEU A 419 -7.04 -9.91 9.61
N ILE A 420 -7.12 -10.36 8.34
CA ILE A 420 -7.27 -11.77 7.99
C ILE A 420 -6.84 -12.04 6.54
N ASN A 421 -6.36 -13.24 6.25
CA ASN A 421 -6.19 -13.71 4.89
C ASN A 421 -7.48 -14.32 4.32
N PRO A 422 -7.62 -14.48 2.97
CA PRO A 422 -8.83 -15.05 2.36
C PRO A 422 -9.17 -16.46 2.84
N ASP A 423 -8.17 -17.24 3.24
CA ASP A 423 -8.28 -18.61 3.77
C ASP A 423 -8.45 -18.65 5.30
N ALA A 424 -8.83 -17.53 5.89
CA ALA A 424 -8.94 -17.30 7.34
C ALA A 424 -7.63 -17.44 8.13
N SER A 425 -6.50 -17.60 7.48
CA SER A 425 -5.20 -17.64 8.14
C SER A 425 -4.75 -16.27 8.66
N GLU A 426 -3.81 -16.28 9.60
CA GLU A 426 -3.15 -15.08 10.18
C GLU A 426 -4.12 -14.05 10.77
N ALA A 427 -5.30 -14.47 11.21
CA ALA A 427 -6.29 -13.58 11.80
C ALA A 427 -5.75 -12.85 13.04
N GLN A 428 -5.96 -11.52 13.09
CA GLN A 428 -5.49 -10.66 14.18
C GLN A 428 -6.56 -9.62 14.50
N LEU A 429 -6.85 -9.44 15.79
CA LEU A 429 -7.79 -8.44 16.27
C LEU A 429 -7.10 -7.49 17.25
N PHE A 430 -7.23 -6.21 17.04
CA PHE A 430 -6.60 -5.16 17.87
C PHE A 430 -7.63 -4.14 18.37
N ASP A 431 -7.37 -3.62 19.55
CA ASP A 431 -8.03 -2.46 20.12
C ASP A 431 -7.13 -1.24 19.97
N LEU A 432 -7.35 -0.44 18.94
CA LEU A 432 -6.48 0.70 18.60
C LEU A 432 -6.52 1.87 19.60
N GLU A 433 -7.47 1.90 20.53
CA GLU A 433 -7.47 2.89 21.62
C GLU A 433 -6.50 2.50 22.75
N ALA A 434 -6.34 1.20 22.99
CA ALA A 434 -5.44 0.67 24.01
C ALA A 434 -4.06 0.30 23.45
N ASP A 435 -3.99 -0.06 22.17
CA ASP A 435 -2.81 -0.60 21.48
C ASP A 435 -2.74 -0.06 20.05
N GLU A 436 -2.37 1.20 19.88
CA GLU A 436 -2.21 1.83 18.57
C GLU A 436 -1.06 1.24 17.73
N GLY A 437 -0.14 0.52 18.37
CA GLY A 437 1.00 -0.16 17.75
C GLY A 437 0.69 -1.56 17.20
N GLU A 438 -0.53 -2.07 17.40
CA GLU A 438 -0.96 -3.40 16.94
C GLU A 438 -0.05 -4.54 17.44
N THR A 439 0.27 -4.52 18.74
CA THR A 439 1.20 -5.46 19.38
C THR A 439 0.49 -6.62 20.10
N ALA A 440 -0.72 -6.42 20.60
CA ALA A 440 -1.51 -7.37 21.38
C ALA A 440 -2.69 -7.93 20.58
N ASN A 441 -2.55 -9.15 20.06
CA ASN A 441 -3.64 -9.81 19.32
C ASN A 441 -4.70 -10.38 20.27
N LEU A 442 -5.88 -9.77 20.28
CA LEU A 442 -7.03 -10.10 21.12
C LEU A 442 -7.99 -11.15 20.50
N LEU A 443 -7.56 -11.86 19.45
CA LEU A 443 -8.40 -12.83 18.73
C LEU A 443 -8.99 -13.89 19.66
N SER A 444 -8.18 -14.45 20.56
CA SER A 444 -8.61 -15.47 21.52
C SER A 444 -9.54 -14.94 22.62
N GLU A 445 -9.47 -13.65 22.91
CA GLU A 445 -10.26 -12.99 23.96
C GLU A 445 -11.62 -12.48 23.46
N GLN A 446 -11.72 -12.23 22.13
CA GLN A 446 -12.89 -11.65 21.47
C GLN A 446 -13.31 -12.46 20.23
N PRO A 447 -13.51 -13.79 20.31
CA PRO A 447 -13.74 -14.63 19.12
C PRO A 447 -15.04 -14.28 18.38
N GLU A 448 -16.11 -13.92 19.09
CA GLU A 448 -17.39 -13.55 18.46
C GLU A 448 -17.27 -12.23 17.67
N ARG A 449 -16.52 -11.26 18.20
CA ARG A 449 -16.24 -10.02 17.50
C ARG A 449 -15.43 -10.27 16.23
N ALA A 450 -14.38 -11.07 16.32
CA ALA A 450 -13.56 -11.44 15.17
C ALA A 450 -14.40 -12.13 14.08
N ALA A 451 -15.28 -13.07 14.45
CA ALA A 451 -16.19 -13.73 13.52
C ALA A 451 -17.15 -12.76 12.84
N ALA A 452 -17.73 -11.82 13.61
CA ALA A 452 -18.63 -10.81 13.05
C ALA A 452 -17.89 -9.88 12.07
N MET A 453 -16.66 -9.46 12.37
CA MET A 453 -15.85 -8.61 11.50
C MET A 453 -15.39 -9.36 10.24
N ALA A 454 -15.07 -10.64 10.33
CA ALA A 454 -14.72 -11.44 9.16
C ALA A 454 -15.91 -11.60 8.20
N ASN A 455 -17.12 -11.84 8.71
CA ASN A 455 -18.33 -11.88 7.86
C ASN A 455 -18.56 -10.54 7.14
N GLN A 456 -18.30 -9.42 7.79
CA GLN A 456 -18.39 -8.10 7.15
C GLN A 456 -17.30 -7.90 6.08
N ILE A 457 -16.07 -8.36 6.30
CA ILE A 457 -15.01 -8.35 5.29
C ILE A 457 -15.42 -9.19 4.07
N SER A 458 -15.93 -10.41 4.29
CA SER A 458 -16.39 -11.28 3.22
C SER A 458 -17.48 -10.59 2.36
N ALA A 459 -18.53 -10.08 3.00
CA ALA A 459 -19.61 -9.39 2.31
C ALA A 459 -19.13 -8.15 1.53
N TRP A 460 -18.21 -7.37 2.12
CA TRP A 460 -17.59 -6.23 1.43
C TRP A 460 -16.70 -6.67 0.27
N ALA A 461 -15.90 -7.73 0.45
CA ALA A 461 -15.01 -8.23 -0.59
C ALA A 461 -15.80 -8.67 -1.83
N ASP A 462 -16.92 -9.37 -1.64
CA ASP A 462 -17.81 -9.77 -2.72
C ASP A 462 -18.43 -8.56 -3.44
N ASP A 463 -18.89 -7.54 -2.69
CA ASP A 463 -19.48 -6.32 -3.25
C ASP A 463 -18.47 -5.54 -4.12
N VAL A 464 -17.20 -5.49 -3.72
CA VAL A 464 -16.15 -4.74 -4.46
C VAL A 464 -15.35 -5.60 -5.45
N GLY A 465 -15.68 -6.89 -5.58
CA GLY A 465 -15.08 -7.79 -6.56
C GLY A 465 -13.74 -8.40 -6.16
N PHE A 466 -13.47 -8.57 -4.86
CA PHE A 466 -12.35 -9.34 -4.34
C PHE A 466 -12.78 -10.78 -4.02
N ALA A 467 -11.85 -11.73 -4.17
CA ALA A 467 -12.10 -13.10 -3.75
C ALA A 467 -11.81 -13.27 -2.24
N PHE A 468 -12.78 -13.76 -1.50
CA PHE A 468 -12.65 -14.18 -0.11
C PHE A 468 -13.18 -15.61 0.03
N ASP A 469 -12.46 -16.49 0.72
CA ASP A 469 -12.88 -17.87 0.92
C ASP A 469 -13.77 -17.98 2.16
N GLU A 470 -15.09 -17.92 1.97
CA GLU A 470 -16.09 -18.02 3.05
C GLU A 470 -16.11 -19.38 3.78
N LYS A 471 -15.49 -20.40 3.20
CA LYS A 471 -15.57 -21.78 3.74
C LYS A 471 -14.56 -22.06 4.83
N ALA A 472 -13.61 -21.17 5.07
CA ALA A 472 -12.60 -21.36 6.11
C ALA A 472 -13.17 -20.95 7.49
N PRO A 473 -13.33 -21.87 8.44
CA PRO A 473 -13.85 -21.52 9.77
C PRO A 473 -12.82 -20.70 10.55
N LEU A 474 -13.20 -19.50 10.99
CA LEU A 474 -12.41 -18.59 11.82
C LEU A 474 -12.03 -19.13 13.22
N THR A 475 -12.64 -20.23 13.62
CA THR A 475 -12.58 -20.75 14.99
C THR A 475 -11.43 -21.72 15.26
N ALA A 476 -10.69 -22.13 14.24
CA ALA A 476 -9.52 -22.99 14.45
C ALA A 476 -8.23 -22.18 14.20
N PRO A 477 -7.25 -22.20 15.11
CA PRO A 477 -5.91 -21.78 14.76
C PRO A 477 -5.47 -22.57 13.53
N VAL A 478 -4.96 -21.90 12.49
CA VAL A 478 -4.49 -22.61 11.29
C VAL A 478 -3.56 -23.71 11.75
N PRO A 479 -3.86 -24.98 11.46
CA PRO A 479 -3.04 -26.07 11.94
C PRO A 479 -1.60 -25.85 11.45
N THR A 480 -0.66 -25.77 12.38
CA THR A 480 0.76 -25.63 12.03
C THR A 480 1.53 -26.84 12.53
N ILE A 481 2.45 -27.32 11.69
CA ILE A 481 3.42 -28.33 12.07
C ILE A 481 4.79 -27.67 12.18
N ALA A 482 5.44 -27.81 13.33
CA ALA A 482 6.77 -27.26 13.55
C ALA A 482 7.84 -28.27 13.14
N ILE A 483 8.78 -27.87 12.30
CA ILE A 483 9.88 -28.70 11.82
C ILE A 483 11.21 -28.04 12.20
N LEU A 484 12.13 -28.82 12.72
CA LEU A 484 13.43 -28.33 13.18
C LEU A 484 14.32 -27.95 12.00
N ALA A 485 14.73 -26.67 11.94
CA ALA A 485 15.71 -26.16 11.00
C ALA A 485 16.89 -25.54 11.76
N THR A 486 18.06 -26.16 11.69
CA THR A 486 19.26 -25.76 12.45
C THR A 486 18.95 -25.72 13.97
N ASN A 487 18.77 -24.53 14.55
CA ASN A 487 18.40 -24.31 15.96
C ASN A 487 17.04 -23.63 16.12
N GLN A 488 16.24 -23.58 15.07
CA GLN A 488 14.94 -22.88 15.04
C GLN A 488 13.83 -23.83 14.60
N LEU A 489 12.70 -23.78 15.31
CA LEU A 489 11.47 -24.44 14.87
C LEU A 489 10.76 -23.56 13.83
N LEU A 490 10.73 -24.01 12.57
CA LEU A 490 9.95 -23.39 11.52
C LEU A 490 8.52 -23.91 11.58
N ARG A 491 7.53 -23.02 11.65
CA ARG A 491 6.10 -23.37 11.69
C ARG A 491 5.52 -23.29 10.29
N PHE A 492 5.16 -24.43 9.76
CA PHE A 492 4.52 -24.58 8.45
C PHE A 492 2.99 -24.54 8.60
N VAL A 493 2.33 -23.87 7.68
CA VAL A 493 0.87 -23.96 7.52
C VAL A 493 0.53 -25.35 7.04
N ASN A 494 -0.44 -26.00 7.70
CA ASN A 494 -0.82 -27.37 7.42
C ASN A 494 -2.08 -27.43 6.56
N HIS A 495 -1.95 -27.94 5.35
CA HIS A 495 -3.03 -28.16 4.39
C HIS A 495 -3.41 -29.64 4.32
N GLY A 496 -3.94 -30.18 5.42
CA GLY A 496 -4.48 -31.53 5.50
C GLY A 496 -3.48 -32.64 5.83
N VAL A 497 -2.21 -32.32 6.12
CA VAL A 497 -1.22 -33.33 6.56
C VAL A 497 -1.57 -33.81 7.97
N SER A 498 -1.65 -35.11 8.17
CA SER A 498 -1.84 -35.72 9.47
C SER A 498 -0.50 -36.18 10.09
N GLY A 499 -0.50 -36.40 11.41
CA GLY A 499 0.70 -36.77 12.16
C GLY A 499 1.33 -35.56 12.90
N ASP A 500 2.58 -35.70 13.29
CA ASP A 500 3.34 -34.72 14.07
C ASP A 500 4.72 -34.42 13.43
N THR A 501 5.57 -33.70 14.15
CA THR A 501 6.92 -33.34 13.68
C THR A 501 7.84 -34.53 13.43
N ALA A 502 7.57 -35.68 14.01
CA ALA A 502 8.36 -36.90 13.83
C ALA A 502 7.89 -37.72 12.63
N SER A 503 6.59 -37.69 12.33
CA SER A 503 5.98 -38.49 11.25
C SER A 503 4.83 -37.74 10.57
N LEU A 504 5.04 -37.28 9.34
CA LEU A 504 4.07 -36.58 8.50
C LEU A 504 3.40 -37.62 7.58
N GLN A 505 2.07 -37.69 7.60
CA GLN A 505 1.30 -38.55 6.70
C GLN A 505 0.64 -37.69 5.62
N LEU A 506 0.94 -37.98 4.35
CA LEU A 506 0.48 -37.28 3.18
C LEU A 506 -0.33 -38.20 2.27
N ASP A 507 -1.48 -37.73 1.82
CA ASP A 507 -2.44 -38.49 1.02
C ASP A 507 -2.39 -38.21 -0.49
N GLY A 508 -1.39 -37.46 -0.94
CA GLY A 508 -1.28 -36.99 -2.32
C GLY A 508 -2.13 -35.76 -2.66
N LYS A 509 -2.84 -35.18 -1.66
CA LYS A 509 -3.59 -33.93 -1.77
C LYS A 509 -3.22 -32.94 -0.67
N SER A 510 -2.55 -33.41 0.36
CA SER A 510 -2.11 -32.62 1.51
C SER A 510 -0.66 -32.16 1.37
N TRP A 511 -0.34 -31.00 1.94
CA TRP A 511 1.01 -30.44 1.95
C TRP A 511 1.22 -29.49 3.12
N LEU A 512 2.47 -29.14 3.39
CA LEU A 512 2.86 -28.05 4.31
C LEU A 512 3.46 -26.91 3.52
N ASP A 513 3.14 -25.67 3.91
CA ASP A 513 3.65 -24.45 3.30
C ASP A 513 4.34 -23.54 4.33
N LEU A 514 5.55 -23.10 4.02
CA LEU A 514 6.25 -22.06 4.75
C LEU A 514 6.43 -20.87 3.81
N PRO A 515 5.73 -19.76 4.05
CA PRO A 515 5.81 -18.59 3.20
C PRO A 515 7.25 -18.11 2.95
N VAL A 516 7.53 -17.60 1.78
CA VAL A 516 8.88 -17.22 1.31
C VAL A 516 9.63 -16.28 2.26
N PHE A 517 8.91 -15.41 2.96
CA PHE A 517 9.49 -14.47 3.93
C PHE A 517 9.91 -15.12 5.25
N ARG A 518 9.42 -16.34 5.54
CA ARG A 518 9.84 -17.16 6.68
C ARG A 518 10.91 -18.18 6.31
N ALA A 519 11.15 -18.35 5.01
CA ALA A 519 12.14 -19.30 4.52
C ALA A 519 13.56 -18.81 4.82
N PRO A 520 14.45 -19.71 5.28
CA PRO A 520 15.85 -19.37 5.49
C PRO A 520 16.52 -18.90 4.21
N LYS A 521 17.39 -17.90 4.31
CA LYS A 521 18.16 -17.37 3.17
C LYS A 521 19.22 -18.37 2.72
N VAL A 522 19.30 -18.60 1.41
CA VAL A 522 20.20 -19.60 0.79
C VAL A 522 21.12 -19.00 -0.29
N ALA A 523 20.89 -17.78 -0.73
CA ALA A 523 21.74 -17.12 -1.71
C ALA A 523 23.16 -16.79 -1.16
N GLY A 524 24.10 -16.54 -2.04
CA GLY A 524 25.45 -16.12 -1.67
C GLY A 524 26.38 -17.27 -1.25
N GLY A 525 26.18 -18.50 -1.75
CA GLY A 525 27.06 -19.64 -1.48
C GLY A 525 26.87 -20.23 -0.08
N ARG A 526 25.67 -20.17 0.46
CA ARG A 526 25.34 -20.81 1.75
C ARG A 526 25.10 -22.30 1.56
N SER A 527 25.58 -23.10 2.51
CA SER A 527 25.32 -24.54 2.49
C SER A 527 23.93 -24.87 3.02
N LEU A 528 23.30 -25.88 2.47
CA LEU A 528 22.05 -26.43 3.00
C LEU A 528 22.09 -27.96 3.05
N GLN A 529 21.30 -28.55 3.92
CA GLN A 529 21.14 -30.00 4.03
C GLN A 529 19.71 -30.33 4.43
N ILE A 530 19.09 -31.27 3.72
CA ILE A 530 17.76 -31.81 3.97
C ILE A 530 17.88 -33.30 4.22
N LYS A 531 17.39 -33.76 5.36
CA LYS A 531 17.41 -35.17 5.74
C LYS A 531 16.04 -35.65 6.18
N GLY A 532 15.76 -36.89 5.91
CA GLY A 532 14.54 -37.56 6.39
C GLY A 532 14.50 -39.01 5.99
N THR A 533 13.42 -39.68 6.37
CA THR A 533 13.09 -41.03 5.91
C THR A 533 11.73 -40.95 5.22
N ILE A 534 11.56 -41.60 4.09
CA ILE A 534 10.32 -41.64 3.34
C ILE A 534 9.80 -43.09 3.26
N ARG A 535 8.48 -43.24 3.27
CA ARG A 535 7.73 -44.47 2.95
C ARG A 535 6.71 -44.10 1.90
N PRO A 536 7.10 -44.10 0.62
CA PRO A 536 6.20 -43.67 -0.46
C PRO A 536 5.11 -44.70 -0.70
N SER A 537 3.89 -44.24 -0.97
CA SER A 537 2.78 -45.07 -1.47
C SER A 537 2.54 -44.86 -2.97
N ALA A 538 3.27 -43.95 -3.60
CA ALA A 538 3.28 -43.70 -5.04
C ALA A 538 4.72 -43.53 -5.57
N PRO A 539 4.99 -43.89 -6.83
CA PRO A 539 6.35 -43.87 -7.39
C PRO A 539 6.87 -42.47 -7.69
N SER A 540 6.03 -41.45 -7.64
CA SER A 540 6.39 -40.08 -7.95
C SER A 540 5.76 -39.10 -6.94
N GLY A 541 6.40 -37.94 -6.72
CA GLY A 541 5.89 -36.89 -5.86
C GLY A 541 6.99 -36.08 -5.19
N VAL A 542 6.73 -34.80 -4.93
CA VAL A 542 7.67 -33.88 -4.29
C VAL A 542 7.65 -34.05 -2.77
N ILE A 543 8.80 -34.37 -2.23
CA ILE A 543 9.02 -34.48 -0.78
C ILE A 543 9.25 -33.09 -0.19
N PHE A 544 10.06 -32.30 -0.87
CA PHE A 544 10.43 -30.94 -0.47
C PHE A 544 10.76 -30.08 -1.68
N ALA A 545 10.26 -28.85 -1.71
CA ALA A 545 10.61 -27.85 -2.74
C ALA A 545 10.79 -26.47 -2.10
N HIS A 546 11.72 -25.67 -2.66
CA HIS A 546 11.89 -24.24 -2.35
C HIS A 546 12.29 -23.49 -3.59
N GLY A 547 11.47 -22.53 -4.02
CA GLY A 547 11.69 -21.73 -5.20
C GLY A 547 11.17 -22.40 -6.48
N GLY A 548 11.61 -21.91 -7.62
CA GLY A 548 11.05 -22.30 -8.92
C GLY A 548 12.07 -22.36 -10.05
N SER A 549 11.59 -22.22 -11.27
CA SER A 549 12.36 -22.41 -12.52
C SER A 549 13.53 -21.44 -12.74
N ARG A 550 13.67 -20.38 -11.92
CA ARG A 550 14.77 -19.41 -12.00
C ARG A 550 15.88 -19.68 -10.98
N ALA A 551 15.49 -19.96 -9.75
CA ALA A 551 16.36 -20.30 -8.64
C ALA A 551 15.58 -21.13 -7.63
N GLY A 552 16.16 -22.26 -7.18
CA GLY A 552 15.50 -23.15 -6.23
C GLY A 552 16.18 -24.49 -6.10
N TYR A 553 15.59 -25.36 -5.26
CA TYR A 553 16.04 -26.74 -5.06
C TYR A 553 14.85 -27.59 -4.60
N SER A 554 14.87 -28.89 -4.95
CA SER A 554 13.80 -29.82 -4.60
C SER A 554 14.35 -31.22 -4.41
N VAL A 555 13.71 -31.96 -3.51
CA VAL A 555 13.88 -33.43 -3.34
C VAL A 555 12.56 -34.07 -3.72
N TYR A 556 12.58 -34.97 -4.66
CA TYR A 556 11.37 -35.61 -5.20
C TYR A 556 11.61 -37.04 -5.65
N LEU A 557 10.54 -37.82 -5.76
CA LEU A 557 10.53 -39.12 -6.41
C LEU A 557 10.09 -38.97 -7.87
N ASP A 558 10.78 -39.68 -8.75
CA ASP A 558 10.46 -39.78 -10.16
C ASP A 558 10.60 -41.23 -10.59
N GLU A 559 9.48 -41.88 -10.89
CA GLU A 559 9.40 -43.32 -11.21
C GLU A 559 10.12 -44.20 -10.18
N GLY A 560 9.93 -43.90 -8.90
CA GLY A 560 10.56 -44.59 -7.79
C GLY A 560 12.01 -44.22 -7.51
N GLN A 561 12.65 -43.42 -8.31
CA GLN A 561 14.03 -42.94 -8.08
C GLN A 561 14.03 -41.63 -7.33
N LEU A 562 14.84 -41.53 -6.27
CA LEU A 562 14.99 -40.29 -5.54
C LEU A 562 15.90 -39.31 -6.29
N CYS A 563 15.39 -38.10 -6.49
CA CYS A 563 16.06 -37.03 -7.20
C CYS A 563 16.33 -35.86 -6.25
N PHE A 564 17.50 -35.27 -6.35
CA PHE A 564 17.82 -33.96 -5.77
C PHE A 564 18.19 -33.02 -6.90
N VAL A 565 17.44 -31.95 -7.08
CA VAL A 565 17.61 -30.96 -8.13
C VAL A 565 17.99 -29.60 -7.55
N ALA A 566 18.88 -28.91 -8.23
CA ALA A 566 19.16 -27.50 -8.05
C ALA A 566 18.92 -26.73 -9.34
N CYS A 567 18.25 -25.60 -9.24
CA CYS A 567 18.06 -24.64 -10.34
C CYS A 567 18.87 -23.36 -10.03
N VAL A 568 19.88 -23.08 -10.85
CA VAL A 568 20.74 -21.90 -10.73
C VAL A 568 20.67 -21.11 -12.03
N SER A 569 20.18 -19.87 -11.98
CA SER A 569 20.05 -18.99 -13.16
C SER A 569 19.31 -19.67 -14.34
N LYS A 570 18.21 -20.34 -14.04
CA LYS A 570 17.38 -21.11 -14.99
C LYS A 570 17.99 -22.44 -15.49
N LYS A 571 19.20 -22.78 -15.05
CA LYS A 571 19.82 -24.06 -15.40
C LYS A 571 19.57 -25.08 -14.30
N ARG A 572 18.92 -26.18 -14.66
CA ARG A 572 18.64 -27.32 -13.76
C ARG A 572 19.79 -28.32 -13.78
N THR A 573 20.16 -28.79 -12.59
CA THR A 573 21.12 -29.87 -12.38
C THR A 573 20.51 -30.89 -11.45
N VAL A 574 20.40 -32.14 -11.87
CA VAL A 574 19.73 -33.21 -11.15
C VAL A 574 20.75 -34.27 -10.75
N VAL A 575 20.72 -34.69 -9.49
CA VAL A 575 21.33 -35.92 -9.01
C VAL A 575 20.23 -36.92 -8.78
N ARG A 576 20.28 -38.06 -9.45
CA ARG A 576 19.27 -39.14 -9.41
C ARG A 576 19.85 -40.38 -8.76
N SER A 577 19.10 -41.04 -7.89
CA SER A 577 19.45 -42.34 -7.34
C SER A 577 19.37 -43.41 -8.42
N SER A 578 20.37 -44.32 -8.47
CA SER A 578 20.33 -45.49 -9.34
C SER A 578 19.45 -46.63 -8.80
N ILE A 579 18.98 -46.51 -7.53
CA ILE A 579 18.16 -47.52 -6.86
C ILE A 579 16.72 -47.01 -6.77
N ALA A 580 15.77 -47.79 -7.25
CA ALA A 580 14.35 -47.53 -7.07
C ALA A 580 13.94 -47.76 -5.60
N ILE A 581 13.14 -46.85 -5.06
CA ILE A 581 12.62 -46.88 -3.69
C ILE A 581 11.22 -47.47 -3.74
N SER A 582 11.08 -48.67 -3.21
CA SER A 582 9.82 -49.40 -3.11
C SER A 582 9.35 -49.62 -1.65
N GLY A 583 10.09 -49.11 -0.69
CA GLY A 583 9.84 -49.21 0.74
C GLY A 583 10.48 -48.08 1.54
N PRO A 584 10.66 -48.22 2.86
CA PRO A 584 11.30 -47.21 3.67
C PRO A 584 12.72 -46.90 3.21
N ALA A 585 13.04 -45.61 3.01
CA ALA A 585 14.37 -45.17 2.58
C ALA A 585 14.76 -43.86 3.27
N SER A 586 15.95 -43.84 3.88
CA SER A 586 16.53 -42.59 4.38
C SER A 586 17.24 -41.84 3.28
N PHE A 587 17.16 -40.51 3.35
CA PHE A 587 17.88 -39.63 2.41
C PHE A 587 18.63 -38.53 3.14
N ASP A 588 19.72 -38.08 2.49
CA ASP A 588 20.54 -36.93 2.91
C ASP A 588 20.94 -36.14 1.64
N ALA A 589 20.22 -35.06 1.37
CA ALA A 589 20.48 -34.14 0.27
C ALA A 589 21.25 -32.94 0.78
N LYS A 590 22.47 -32.72 0.31
CA LYS A 590 23.36 -31.66 0.75
C LYS A 590 23.84 -30.83 -0.43
N TRP A 591 23.81 -29.51 -0.29
CA TRP A 591 24.44 -28.55 -1.20
C TRP A 591 25.41 -27.68 -0.39
N ASN A 592 26.68 -27.70 -0.73
CA ASN A 592 27.72 -27.01 0.02
C ASN A 592 27.99 -25.58 -0.49
N ALA A 593 28.75 -24.82 0.29
CA ALA A 593 29.10 -23.44 -0.01
C ALA A 593 29.92 -23.25 -1.30
N THR A 594 30.58 -24.33 -1.79
CA THR A 594 31.34 -24.30 -3.05
C THR A 594 30.50 -24.62 -4.28
N GLY A 595 29.17 -24.80 -4.09
CA GLY A 595 28.22 -25.07 -5.14
C GLY A 595 28.14 -26.52 -5.58
N GLU A 596 28.64 -27.48 -4.78
CA GLU A 596 28.52 -28.90 -5.05
C GLU A 596 27.32 -29.49 -4.30
N MET A 597 26.59 -30.36 -4.94
CA MET A 597 25.46 -31.09 -4.38
C MET A 597 25.71 -32.58 -4.31
N PHE A 598 25.16 -33.19 -3.26
CA PHE A 598 25.31 -34.62 -2.96
C PHE A 598 23.96 -35.18 -2.53
N LEU A 599 23.67 -36.39 -3.00
CA LEU A 599 22.53 -37.17 -2.55
C LEU A 599 23.00 -38.49 -2.00
N LYS A 600 22.63 -38.81 -0.74
CA LYS A 600 22.78 -40.15 -0.17
C LYS A 600 21.41 -40.78 0.01
N VAL A 601 21.32 -42.07 -0.24
CA VAL A 601 20.15 -42.91 0.02
C VAL A 601 20.59 -44.09 0.86
N ASN A 602 19.91 -44.33 1.96
CA ASN A 602 20.25 -45.39 2.94
C ASN A 602 21.73 -45.35 3.35
N GLY A 603 22.26 -44.14 3.60
CA GLY A 603 23.63 -43.88 3.99
C GLY A 603 24.68 -43.96 2.86
N LYS A 604 24.35 -44.52 1.69
CA LYS A 604 25.25 -44.67 0.55
C LYS A 604 25.13 -43.47 -0.39
N LEU A 605 26.27 -43.00 -0.93
CA LEU A 605 26.28 -41.92 -1.93
C LEU A 605 25.59 -42.38 -3.21
N ALA A 606 24.46 -41.75 -3.54
CA ALA A 606 23.70 -42.01 -4.76
C ALA A 606 24.22 -41.21 -5.95
N GLY A 607 24.80 -40.03 -5.68
CA GLY A 607 25.42 -39.21 -6.73
C GLY A 607 25.88 -37.85 -6.22
N LYS A 608 26.60 -37.14 -7.09
CA LYS A 608 27.06 -35.76 -6.88
C LYS A 608 27.02 -34.96 -8.18
N ALA A 609 26.86 -33.64 -8.05
CA ALA A 609 26.92 -32.69 -9.17
C ALA A 609 27.41 -31.33 -8.69
N LYS A 610 27.71 -30.42 -9.63
CA LYS A 610 28.19 -29.06 -9.31
C LYS A 610 27.36 -28.02 -10.07
N PRO A 611 26.13 -27.69 -9.61
CA PRO A 611 25.28 -26.68 -10.23
C PRO A 611 25.82 -25.25 -10.09
N GLY A 612 26.75 -25.01 -9.18
CA GLY A 612 27.19 -23.68 -8.76
C GLY A 612 26.42 -23.18 -7.52
N ILE A 613 26.51 -21.90 -7.24
CA ILE A 613 25.87 -21.25 -6.09
C ILE A 613 24.62 -20.47 -6.50
N ILE A 614 23.63 -20.40 -5.63
CA ILE A 614 22.47 -19.53 -5.82
C ILE A 614 22.89 -18.08 -5.57
N HIS A 615 22.66 -17.21 -6.58
CA HIS A 615 22.96 -15.77 -6.49
C HIS A 615 21.76 -14.93 -6.05
N HIS A 616 20.55 -15.45 -6.19
CA HIS A 616 19.30 -14.80 -5.81
C HIS A 616 18.49 -15.73 -4.92
N GLU A 617 17.82 -15.16 -3.91
CA GLU A 617 16.92 -15.97 -3.09
C GLU A 617 15.82 -16.61 -3.95
N PRO A 618 15.40 -17.85 -3.65
CA PRO A 618 14.24 -18.46 -4.26
C PRO A 618 12.99 -17.58 -4.09
N GLY A 619 12.18 -17.48 -5.12
CA GLY A 619 11.01 -16.57 -5.14
C GLY A 619 9.72 -17.18 -4.59
N ASP A 620 9.66 -18.50 -4.43
CA ASP A 620 8.48 -19.23 -3.98
C ASP A 620 8.66 -19.74 -2.53
N SER A 621 7.56 -20.15 -1.90
CA SER A 621 7.54 -20.72 -0.55
C SER A 621 8.33 -22.03 -0.44
N ILE A 622 8.66 -22.45 0.79
CA ILE A 622 9.08 -23.84 1.03
C ILE A 622 7.82 -24.70 1.15
N GLN A 623 7.74 -25.73 0.35
CA GLN A 623 6.63 -26.70 0.36
C GLN A 623 7.13 -28.10 0.68
N ILE A 624 6.38 -28.83 1.50
CA ILE A 624 6.62 -30.22 1.87
C ILE A 624 5.42 -31.04 1.44
N GLY A 625 5.67 -32.08 0.68
CA GLY A 625 4.63 -32.93 0.12
C GLY A 625 4.05 -32.43 -1.20
N ALA A 626 4.48 -31.27 -1.69
CA ALA A 626 4.06 -30.71 -2.96
C ALA A 626 5.07 -29.74 -3.54
N ASP A 627 4.88 -29.37 -4.82
CA ASP A 627 5.39 -28.15 -5.46
C ASP A 627 4.25 -27.62 -6.33
N LEU A 628 3.66 -26.48 -5.92
CA LEU A 628 2.37 -26.04 -6.46
C LEU A 628 2.48 -24.91 -7.48
N ILE A 629 3.59 -24.17 -7.50
CA ILE A 629 3.68 -22.90 -8.24
C ILE A 629 4.54 -23.02 -9.50
N GLN A 630 5.83 -23.19 -9.33
CA GLN A 630 6.78 -23.32 -10.44
C GLN A 630 7.73 -24.49 -10.21
N PRO A 631 7.77 -25.48 -11.12
CA PRO A 631 8.56 -26.67 -10.87
C PRO A 631 10.05 -26.34 -10.84
N VAL A 632 10.69 -26.72 -9.73
CA VAL A 632 12.16 -26.65 -9.61
C VAL A 632 12.78 -27.81 -10.42
N GLY A 633 12.17 -28.98 -10.38
CA GLY A 633 12.63 -30.20 -11.04
C GLY A 633 12.05 -30.44 -12.42
N ASN A 634 12.29 -31.64 -12.96
CA ASN A 634 11.77 -32.09 -14.26
C ASN A 634 10.40 -32.80 -14.05
N TYR A 635 9.46 -32.10 -13.45
CA TYR A 635 8.09 -32.55 -13.24
C TYR A 635 7.11 -31.40 -13.56
N THR A 636 5.83 -31.72 -13.70
CA THR A 636 4.76 -30.73 -13.81
C THR A 636 4.16 -30.44 -12.44
N THR A 637 3.73 -29.23 -12.18
CA THR A 637 3.00 -28.85 -10.96
C THR A 637 1.49 -28.96 -11.15
N PRO A 638 0.73 -29.35 -10.13
CA PRO A 638 1.20 -29.85 -8.83
C PRO A 638 1.78 -31.26 -8.94
N ASN A 639 2.81 -31.57 -8.18
CA ASN A 639 3.38 -32.90 -8.07
C ASN A 639 3.41 -33.33 -6.60
N ASN A 640 2.31 -33.90 -6.14
CA ASN A 640 2.09 -34.18 -4.74
C ASN A 640 2.67 -35.54 -4.34
N PHE A 641 3.33 -35.58 -3.19
CA PHE A 641 3.82 -36.80 -2.57
C PHE A 641 2.69 -37.51 -1.83
N SER A 642 2.62 -38.83 -1.96
CA SER A 642 1.76 -39.71 -1.17
C SER A 642 2.61 -40.69 -0.39
N GLY A 643 2.39 -40.78 0.93
CA GLY A 643 3.16 -41.62 1.83
C GLY A 643 3.49 -40.98 3.15
N ILE A 644 4.53 -41.47 3.81
CA ILE A 644 4.97 -40.97 5.12
C ILE A 644 6.36 -40.34 4.98
N ILE A 645 6.57 -39.19 5.62
CA ILE A 645 7.88 -38.56 5.77
C ILE A 645 8.22 -38.52 7.26
N GLU A 646 9.29 -39.18 7.66
CA GLU A 646 9.70 -39.30 9.06
C GLU A 646 11.01 -38.53 9.29
N ASN A 647 11.14 -37.92 10.48
CA ASN A 647 12.36 -37.26 10.96
C ASN A 647 12.93 -36.23 9.97
N LEU A 648 12.06 -35.47 9.31
CA LEU A 648 12.45 -34.45 8.34
C LEU A 648 13.15 -33.30 9.07
N THR A 649 14.37 -32.98 8.65
CA THR A 649 15.17 -31.92 9.23
C THR A 649 15.85 -31.09 8.15
N PHE A 650 16.04 -29.80 8.42
CA PHE A 650 16.79 -28.88 7.56
C PHE A 650 17.97 -28.30 8.31
N LYS A 651 19.11 -28.18 7.65
CA LYS A 651 20.26 -27.41 8.15
C LYS A 651 20.59 -26.32 7.17
N TYR A 652 20.49 -25.09 7.65
CA TYR A 652 20.94 -23.89 6.97
C TYR A 652 22.10 -23.27 7.75
N PRO A 653 22.99 -22.47 7.13
CA PRO A 653 23.98 -21.74 7.87
C PRO A 653 23.30 -20.79 8.85
N ASN A 654 23.88 -20.62 10.03
CA ASN A 654 23.39 -19.65 11.01
C ASN A 654 23.33 -18.26 10.35
N GLY A 655 22.15 -17.64 10.37
CA GLY A 655 21.98 -16.25 9.97
C GLY A 655 22.74 -15.39 10.98
N THR A 656 23.70 -14.63 10.49
CA THR A 656 24.26 -13.44 11.18
C THR A 656 23.33 -12.28 10.90
#